data_057fb76d50631f3aebbd8f5723427d2b
#
_entry.id   057fb76d50631f3aebbd8f5723427d2b
#
_cell.length_a   1.000
_cell.length_b   1.000
_cell.length_c   1.000
_cell.angle_alpha   90.00
_cell.angle_beta   90.00
_cell.angle_gamma   90.00
#
_symmetry.space_group_name_H-M   'P 1'
#
loop_
_entity.id
_entity.type
_entity.pdbx_description
1 polymer ?
#
loop_
_entity_poly.entity_id
_entity_poly.type
_entity_poly.pdbx_seq_one_letter_code
_entity_poly.pdbx_strand_id
1 'polypeptide(L)'
;MAQTTTDTAASTVSGAGAASSFSGGTGTEAEFGSLGALSPTWWEPEDGSEPKPWLTPDQAFERFFEWTSDRGIELWDHQEEALMDLAAGDHVILGTPTGSGKSLVALGMLFMGMAQGKRCYYTAPIKALVSEKFFDLVQVLGRDNVGMITGDTHINTKAPVICCTAEILANDALREGEGADVGCVAMDEFHYFADPDRGWAWQVPLLTLPHTQFMLMSATLGDVTAIAASLEEHTGATCDLVVDAPRPVPLSYDYVTTSLEGTVELAMRGGEAPLYIVHFSQDAALATAQSLANFGIASKEQREAIKEAAKGTSFSTAFGKILKRLLGCGVGVHHAGMLPRYRLLVERLAQQGLLPVICGTDTLGVGINVPIHTVVLTALTKFDGYKMRRLRAREFHQIAGRAGRSGFDTEGMVIAEAPEHEIENAKLMAKAGDDPKKLRKIKKKKAPEGFVTWNKQTFERLIETQPETLKPRLRITHSMVISVVEQGGDARARVHDLIETSLQTPEEKAKLEVRADEIFATLIDSGVVVRTEVPPAPDAPTDAAPDIDYALTVDLPEDFALDQPLSPFLLAALELLDPESETYTMDLISMVEATLEDPKQVLRAQERAARDRAMAEMKADGVEYEERLERIQDVTYEKPLEDLLDAAFDKYCQEVPWANDYQLSPKSVLRDMLESASDFKGYIQKLGIARSEGILLRYLAEAYRSLDRTVPIEKRDERLRDIISWLGFVVRSVDSSLVDEWENAGNPAALDAAPPQGIDEVVADRRGCTLLVRNALFRRVTLAAREHVRDLGELDEDWGMSEIRWQKALDAYHEQHEEILTDGDARSAAMFSIDESDEKTAHVWHVHQIFADEDGDHDFGIMGDVDLDATQDGGEAIFKNYRVGFIEDLLED
;
A
#
# COMPACT_ATOMS: atom_id res chain seq x y z
N MET A 1 50.10 -13.36 45.25
CA MET A 1 50.14 -11.88 45.39
C MET A 1 50.16 -11.27 43.99
N ALA A 2 49.19 -10.59 43.67
CA ALA A 2 48.92 -9.45 42.80
C ALA A 2 47.60 -9.65 42.09
N GLN A 3 46.60 -9.03 42.69
CA GLN A 3 45.28 -8.79 42.09
C GLN A 3 45.46 -7.76 41.00
N THR A 4 44.92 -8.03 39.81
CA THR A 4 44.62 -7.03 38.79
C THR A 4 43.12 -7.03 38.62
N THR A 5 42.51 -5.98 39.14
CA THR A 5 41.14 -5.59 38.93
C THR A 5 41.00 -5.09 37.49
N THR A 6 40.14 -5.75 36.71
CA THR A 6 39.63 -5.24 35.44
C THR A 6 38.32 -4.49 35.70
N ASP A 7 38.40 -3.17 35.64
CA ASP A 7 37.24 -2.29 35.54
C ASP A 7 36.52 -2.53 34.22
N THR A 8 35.33 -3.08 34.30
CA THR A 8 34.35 -3.12 33.20
C THR A 8 33.56 -1.82 33.26
N ALA A 9 33.91 -0.87 32.42
CA ALA A 9 33.12 0.30 32.18
C ALA A 9 31.83 -0.13 31.44
N ALA A 10 30.72 -0.05 32.14
CA ALA A 10 29.40 -0.11 31.52
C ALA A 10 29.19 1.19 30.73
N SER A 11 29.31 1.12 29.42
CA SER A 11 28.83 2.18 28.54
C SER A 11 27.30 2.12 28.50
N THR A 12 26.70 3.14 29.06
CA THR A 12 25.29 3.47 28.87
C THR A 12 25.04 3.66 27.37
N VAL A 13 24.28 2.75 26.76
CA VAL A 13 23.76 2.91 25.40
C VAL A 13 22.63 3.93 25.49
N SER A 14 22.97 5.17 25.16
CA SER A 14 21.96 6.20 24.82
C SER A 14 21.28 5.80 23.51
N GLY A 15 19.95 5.99 23.42
CA GLY A 15 19.08 5.57 22.33
C GLY A 15 19.65 5.85 20.94
N ALA A 16 19.84 4.79 20.18
CA ALA A 16 20.19 4.87 18.78
C ALA A 16 18.92 5.24 18.01
N GLY A 17 18.92 6.44 17.45
CA GLY A 17 18.00 6.84 16.41
C GLY A 17 18.09 5.88 15.21
N ALA A 18 17.04 5.78 14.43
CA ALA A 18 16.98 4.94 13.23
C ALA A 18 18.22 5.19 12.35
N ALA A 19 19.04 4.16 12.15
CA ALA A 19 20.21 4.27 11.28
C ALA A 19 19.73 4.58 9.86
N SER A 20 20.04 5.77 9.34
CA SER A 20 19.64 6.17 8.00
C SER A 20 20.24 5.21 6.98
N SER A 21 19.48 4.86 5.94
CA SER A 21 19.91 3.95 4.86
C SER A 21 21.12 4.50 4.06
N PHE A 22 21.51 5.75 4.33
CA PHE A 22 22.67 6.43 3.74
C PHE A 22 23.98 6.25 4.52
N SER A 23 23.95 5.60 5.69
CA SER A 23 25.17 5.25 6.42
C SER A 23 25.78 3.96 5.86
N GLY A 24 26.59 4.07 4.84
CA GLY A 24 27.44 2.99 4.34
C GLY A 24 28.75 2.96 5.10
N GLY A 25 28.80 2.37 6.30
CA GLY A 25 30.01 2.29 7.10
C GLY A 25 29.85 2.84 8.53
N THR A 26 30.82 2.61 9.39
CA THR A 26 30.85 3.00 10.82
C THR A 26 30.94 4.53 11.07
N GLY A 27 30.34 5.35 10.16
CA GLY A 27 30.31 6.80 10.22
C GLY A 27 29.34 7.34 11.27
N THR A 28 29.61 8.54 11.78
CA THR A 28 28.67 9.32 12.61
C THR A 28 27.39 9.66 11.86
N GLU A 29 26.23 9.62 12.53
CA GLU A 29 24.95 10.06 11.97
C GLU A 29 25.08 11.45 11.35
N ALA A 30 24.49 11.63 10.15
CA ALA A 30 24.51 12.92 9.48
C ALA A 30 23.64 13.93 10.26
N GLU A 31 24.15 15.14 10.49
CA GLU A 31 23.35 16.23 11.01
C GLU A 31 22.20 16.56 10.05
N PHE A 32 21.03 16.88 10.60
CA PHE A 32 19.85 17.20 9.83
C PHE A 32 20.13 18.32 8.80
N GLY A 33 19.78 18.07 7.53
CA GLY A 33 19.97 19.03 6.44
C GLY A 33 21.41 19.34 6.07
N SER A 34 22.38 18.60 6.58
CA SER A 34 23.83 18.92 6.47
C SER A 34 24.34 18.94 5.03
N LEU A 35 23.86 18.05 4.16
CA LEU A 35 24.23 18.02 2.75
C LEU A 35 23.48 19.10 1.97
N GLY A 36 22.18 19.28 2.24
CA GLY A 36 21.39 20.33 1.61
C GLY A 36 21.92 21.73 1.83
N ALA A 37 22.51 22.01 3.00
CA ALA A 37 23.15 23.28 3.33
C ALA A 37 24.38 23.62 2.46
N LEU A 38 24.96 22.63 1.79
CA LEU A 38 26.07 22.81 0.85
C LEU A 38 25.61 23.22 -0.56
N SER A 39 24.34 23.08 -0.87
CA SER A 39 23.73 23.52 -2.13
C SER A 39 23.43 25.03 -2.10
N PRO A 40 23.45 25.72 -3.27
CA PRO A 40 22.75 26.99 -3.38
C PRO A 40 21.27 26.86 -3.03
N THR A 41 20.67 27.94 -2.49
CA THR A 41 19.24 27.92 -2.15
C THR A 41 18.37 27.95 -3.41
N TRP A 42 17.32 27.15 -3.43
CA TRP A 42 16.27 27.16 -4.44
C TRP A 42 15.23 28.27 -4.24
N TRP A 43 15.21 28.81 -3.03
CA TRP A 43 14.24 29.81 -2.63
C TRP A 43 14.92 31.20 -2.58
N GLU A 44 14.13 32.23 -2.81
CA GLU A 44 14.62 33.61 -2.62
C GLU A 44 15.10 33.76 -1.17
N PRO A 45 16.34 34.30 -0.96
CA PRO A 45 16.86 34.48 0.38
C PRO A 45 15.96 35.40 1.20
N GLU A 46 15.55 34.97 2.39
CA GLU A 46 14.69 35.74 3.30
C GLU A 46 15.30 37.08 3.72
N ASP A 47 16.63 37.18 3.72
CA ASP A 47 17.40 38.38 4.07
C ASP A 47 17.56 39.39 2.88
N GLY A 48 16.96 39.06 1.72
CA GLY A 48 17.05 39.89 0.51
C GLY A 48 18.45 39.94 -0.14
N SER A 49 19.35 38.98 0.21
CA SER A 49 20.65 38.85 -0.47
C SER A 49 20.47 38.30 -1.90
N GLU A 50 21.47 38.49 -2.74
CA GLU A 50 21.45 37.89 -4.08
C GLU A 50 21.58 36.36 -3.98
N PRO A 51 20.80 35.57 -4.75
CA PRO A 51 20.93 34.12 -4.80
C PRO A 51 22.35 33.70 -5.15
N LYS A 52 22.88 32.67 -4.49
CA LYS A 52 24.19 32.11 -4.88
C LYS A 52 24.09 31.45 -6.25
N PRO A 53 25.13 31.59 -7.11
CA PRO A 53 25.12 30.92 -8.40
C PRO A 53 25.12 29.39 -8.24
N TRP A 54 24.45 28.71 -9.18
CA TRP A 54 24.45 27.23 -9.22
C TRP A 54 25.88 26.70 -9.35
N LEU A 55 26.12 25.52 -8.82
CA LEU A 55 27.42 24.84 -8.88
C LEU A 55 27.65 24.26 -10.29
N THR A 56 28.90 24.20 -10.68
CA THR A 56 29.29 23.37 -11.84
C THR A 56 29.24 21.88 -11.43
N PRO A 57 29.16 20.92 -12.38
CA PRO A 57 29.21 19.51 -12.11
C PRO A 57 30.39 19.12 -11.20
N ASP A 58 31.61 19.58 -11.54
CA ASP A 58 32.82 19.30 -10.75
C ASP A 58 32.70 19.83 -9.31
N GLN A 59 32.22 21.05 -9.13
CA GLN A 59 32.02 21.62 -7.79
C GLN A 59 30.98 20.87 -6.96
N ALA A 60 29.90 20.41 -7.59
CA ALA A 60 28.87 19.64 -6.92
C ALA A 60 29.41 18.26 -6.50
N PHE A 61 30.18 17.60 -7.37
CA PHE A 61 30.86 16.34 -7.07
C PHE A 61 31.88 16.50 -5.95
N GLU A 62 32.77 17.50 -6.02
CA GLU A 62 33.75 17.76 -4.97
C GLU A 62 33.10 17.97 -3.60
N ARG A 63 32.01 18.75 -3.52
CA ARG A 63 31.28 18.98 -2.26
C ARG A 63 30.61 17.72 -1.71
N PHE A 64 30.08 16.88 -2.57
CA PHE A 64 29.52 15.61 -2.13
C PHE A 64 30.63 14.69 -1.58
N PHE A 65 31.75 14.62 -2.28
CA PHE A 65 32.89 13.82 -1.87
C PHE A 65 33.51 14.31 -0.55
N GLU A 66 33.68 15.62 -0.37
CA GLU A 66 34.10 16.21 0.89
C GLU A 66 33.13 15.88 2.03
N TRP A 67 31.81 15.97 1.77
CA TRP A 67 30.79 15.65 2.74
C TRP A 67 30.84 14.19 3.18
N THR A 68 31.07 13.22 2.29
CA THR A 68 31.24 11.80 2.63
C THR A 68 32.51 11.59 3.43
N SER A 69 33.62 12.21 3.02
CA SER A 69 34.91 12.12 3.67
C SER A 69 34.89 12.66 5.10
N ASP A 70 34.30 13.83 5.32
CA ASP A 70 34.16 14.46 6.64
C ASP A 70 33.40 13.59 7.66
N ARG A 71 32.55 12.68 7.15
CA ARG A 71 31.77 11.73 7.94
C ARG A 71 32.43 10.36 8.07
N GLY A 72 33.61 10.19 7.50
CA GLY A 72 34.28 8.91 7.48
C GLY A 72 33.56 7.84 6.67
N ILE A 73 32.76 8.23 5.69
CA ILE A 73 32.15 7.33 4.73
C ILE A 73 33.15 7.06 3.63
N GLU A 74 33.74 5.87 3.63
CA GLU A 74 34.60 5.43 2.54
C GLU A 74 33.72 4.86 1.40
N LEU A 75 33.80 5.49 0.23
CA LEU A 75 33.12 5.01 -0.97
C LEU A 75 33.79 3.72 -1.46
N TRP A 76 32.99 2.79 -1.92
CA TRP A 76 33.51 1.59 -2.60
C TRP A 76 33.78 1.91 -4.08
N ASP A 77 34.71 1.17 -4.69
CA ASP A 77 35.14 1.42 -6.09
C ASP A 77 33.97 1.59 -7.05
N HIS A 78 32.95 0.73 -6.98
CA HIS A 78 31.76 0.80 -7.83
C HIS A 78 30.83 1.99 -7.52
N GLN A 79 30.87 2.55 -6.30
CA GLN A 79 30.13 3.78 -5.97
C GLN A 79 30.86 5.01 -6.50
N GLU A 80 32.18 5.03 -6.39
CA GLU A 80 33.03 6.10 -6.92
C GLU A 80 32.93 6.16 -8.45
N GLU A 81 33.03 5.01 -9.14
CA GLU A 81 32.84 4.86 -10.58
C GLU A 81 31.48 5.44 -10.99
N ALA A 82 30.38 4.94 -10.43
CA ALA A 82 29.03 5.41 -10.75
C ALA A 82 28.82 6.91 -10.48
N LEU A 83 29.42 7.46 -9.41
CA LEU A 83 29.32 8.90 -9.09
C LEU A 83 30.13 9.75 -10.07
N MET A 84 31.27 9.27 -10.55
CA MET A 84 32.07 9.97 -11.56
C MET A 84 31.34 10.00 -12.91
N ASP A 85 30.74 8.90 -13.35
CA ASP A 85 29.97 8.83 -14.59
C ASP A 85 28.75 9.78 -14.52
N LEU A 86 28.01 9.77 -13.39
CA LEU A 86 26.92 10.70 -13.15
C LEU A 86 27.38 12.17 -13.14
N ALA A 87 28.56 12.48 -12.60
CA ALA A 87 29.12 13.83 -12.61
C ALA A 87 29.54 14.26 -14.03
N ALA A 88 29.96 13.32 -14.89
CA ALA A 88 30.24 13.55 -16.27
C ALA A 88 28.97 13.83 -17.10
N GLY A 89 27.79 13.52 -16.60
CA GLY A 89 26.50 13.68 -17.27
C GLY A 89 25.99 12.42 -17.95
N ASP A 90 26.69 11.29 -17.76
CA ASP A 90 26.30 10.01 -18.32
C ASP A 90 25.16 9.37 -17.53
N HIS A 91 24.41 8.46 -18.14
CA HIS A 91 23.45 7.60 -17.45
C HIS A 91 24.17 6.46 -16.75
N VAL A 92 23.58 5.94 -15.68
CA VAL A 92 24.16 4.78 -14.97
C VAL A 92 23.08 3.72 -14.74
N ILE A 93 23.38 2.46 -15.11
CA ILE A 93 22.60 1.29 -14.67
C ILE A 93 23.38 0.57 -13.56
N LEU A 94 22.89 0.72 -12.32
CA LEU A 94 23.55 0.19 -11.12
C LEU A 94 22.90 -1.15 -10.68
N GLY A 95 23.49 -2.25 -11.20
CA GLY A 95 23.02 -3.62 -10.99
C GLY A 95 23.70 -4.37 -9.84
N THR A 96 24.08 -3.67 -8.77
CA THR A 96 24.87 -4.23 -7.68
C THR A 96 24.03 -4.92 -6.60
N PRO A 97 24.56 -5.88 -5.83
CA PRO A 97 23.81 -6.64 -4.83
C PRO A 97 23.12 -5.76 -3.75
N THR A 98 22.16 -6.33 -3.02
CA THR A 98 21.58 -5.67 -1.85
C THR A 98 22.66 -5.41 -0.81
N GLY A 99 22.62 -4.23 -0.18
CA GLY A 99 23.61 -3.81 0.80
C GLY A 99 24.87 -3.15 0.22
N SER A 100 24.99 -3.04 -1.12
CA SER A 100 26.14 -2.39 -1.79
C SER A 100 26.09 -0.85 -1.78
N GLY A 101 25.17 -0.24 -1.05
CA GLY A 101 25.08 1.21 -0.90
C GLY A 101 24.56 1.98 -2.12
N LYS A 102 23.71 1.38 -2.95
CA LYS A 102 23.04 2.05 -4.09
C LYS A 102 22.37 3.37 -3.71
N SER A 103 21.75 3.42 -2.52
CA SER A 103 21.09 4.64 -2.02
C SER A 103 22.06 5.81 -1.86
N LEU A 104 23.33 5.57 -1.54
CA LEU A 104 24.34 6.63 -1.42
C LEU A 104 24.69 7.23 -2.79
N VAL A 105 24.75 6.40 -3.83
CA VAL A 105 24.97 6.88 -5.19
C VAL A 105 23.77 7.70 -5.67
N ALA A 106 22.54 7.24 -5.39
CA ALA A 106 21.32 7.99 -5.68
C ALA A 106 21.28 9.35 -4.94
N LEU A 107 21.67 9.37 -3.66
CA LEU A 107 21.81 10.61 -2.88
C LEU A 107 22.80 11.58 -3.54
N GLY A 108 23.95 11.06 -3.99
CA GLY A 108 24.95 11.86 -4.71
C GLY A 108 24.41 12.47 -6.00
N MET A 109 23.73 11.67 -6.83
CA MET A 109 23.07 12.15 -8.05
C MET A 109 22.05 13.26 -7.75
N LEU A 110 21.15 13.02 -6.80
CA LEU A 110 20.10 13.99 -6.45
C LEU A 110 20.68 15.30 -5.90
N PHE A 111 21.73 15.21 -5.05
CA PHE A 111 22.42 16.38 -4.54
C PHE A 111 23.12 17.15 -5.66
N MET A 112 23.87 16.47 -6.53
CA MET A 112 24.58 17.11 -7.63
C MET A 112 23.61 17.79 -8.60
N GLY A 113 22.48 17.15 -8.93
CA GLY A 113 21.44 17.73 -9.77
C GLY A 113 20.82 18.98 -9.12
N MET A 114 20.39 18.86 -7.86
CA MET A 114 19.81 19.96 -7.09
C MET A 114 20.81 21.14 -7.00
N ALA A 115 22.05 20.90 -6.73
CA ALA A 115 23.08 21.94 -6.60
C ALA A 115 23.42 22.63 -7.92
N GLN A 116 23.11 22.01 -9.05
CA GLN A 116 23.21 22.57 -10.40
C GLN A 116 21.93 23.31 -10.85
N GLY A 117 20.89 23.38 -10.01
CA GLY A 117 19.59 23.98 -10.35
C GLY A 117 18.70 23.09 -11.20
N LYS A 118 18.88 21.79 -11.16
CA LYS A 118 18.05 20.80 -11.85
C LYS A 118 17.03 20.20 -10.90
N ARG A 119 15.78 20.08 -11.30
CA ARG A 119 14.76 19.35 -10.56
C ARG A 119 14.99 17.86 -10.68
N CYS A 120 14.98 17.16 -9.56
CA CYS A 120 15.38 15.78 -9.45
C CYS A 120 14.23 14.91 -8.91
N TYR A 121 14.15 13.67 -9.40
CA TYR A 121 13.13 12.72 -8.98
C TYR A 121 13.76 11.44 -8.44
N TYR A 122 13.21 10.94 -7.32
CA TYR A 122 13.48 9.59 -6.83
C TYR A 122 12.20 8.77 -6.96
N THR A 123 12.21 7.74 -7.80
CA THR A 123 11.02 6.92 -8.01
C THR A 123 11.16 5.52 -7.43
N ALA A 124 10.06 5.02 -6.88
CA ALA A 124 10.00 3.67 -6.32
C ALA A 124 8.65 3.00 -6.63
N PRO A 125 8.57 1.64 -6.57
CA PRO A 125 7.38 0.92 -7.00
C PRO A 125 6.19 1.03 -6.03
N ILE A 126 6.42 1.32 -4.76
CA ILE A 126 5.36 1.33 -3.75
C ILE A 126 5.48 2.54 -2.83
N LYS A 127 4.32 3.05 -2.39
CA LYS A 127 4.23 4.20 -1.49
C LYS A 127 5.13 4.06 -0.24
N ALA A 128 5.14 2.88 0.39
CA ALA A 128 5.95 2.67 1.60
C ALA A 128 7.44 2.91 1.36
N LEU A 129 7.98 2.49 0.21
CA LEU A 129 9.38 2.73 -0.15
C LEU A 129 9.62 4.20 -0.49
N VAL A 130 8.67 4.84 -1.20
CA VAL A 130 8.72 6.30 -1.47
C VAL A 130 8.81 7.07 -0.16
N SER A 131 7.94 6.73 0.81
CA SER A 131 7.92 7.38 2.13
C SER A 131 9.20 7.16 2.92
N GLU A 132 9.73 5.93 2.97
CA GLU A 132 11.01 5.65 3.62
C GLU A 132 12.13 6.52 3.03
N LYS A 133 12.24 6.55 1.71
CA LYS A 133 13.28 7.34 1.03
C LYS A 133 13.07 8.85 1.16
N PHE A 134 11.83 9.30 1.18
CA PHE A 134 11.49 10.68 1.46
C PHE A 134 12.05 11.12 2.83
N PHE A 135 11.78 10.37 3.90
CA PHE A 135 12.30 10.71 5.22
C PHE A 135 13.82 10.59 5.31
N ASP A 136 14.41 9.58 4.68
CA ASP A 136 15.87 9.45 4.57
C ASP A 136 16.49 10.69 3.91
N LEU A 137 15.93 11.14 2.79
CA LEU A 137 16.41 12.31 2.05
C LEU A 137 16.16 13.62 2.82
N VAL A 138 15.02 13.76 3.49
CA VAL A 138 14.72 14.91 4.37
C VAL A 138 15.77 15.02 5.48
N GLN A 139 16.16 13.91 6.08
CA GLN A 139 17.19 13.90 7.13
C GLN A 139 18.52 14.49 6.65
N VAL A 140 18.91 14.24 5.40
CA VAL A 140 20.23 14.62 4.87
C VAL A 140 20.19 15.93 4.06
N LEU A 141 19.16 16.12 3.23
CA LEU A 141 19.02 17.29 2.35
C LEU A 141 18.26 18.45 3.01
N GLY A 142 17.54 18.20 4.08
CA GLY A 142 16.68 19.18 4.74
C GLY A 142 15.26 19.22 4.18
N ARG A 143 14.34 19.66 5.02
CA ARG A 143 12.89 19.65 4.79
C ARG A 143 12.45 20.46 3.57
N ASP A 144 13.05 21.61 3.36
CA ASP A 144 12.64 22.53 2.29
C ASP A 144 13.06 22.05 0.89
N ASN A 145 14.05 21.14 0.84
CA ASN A 145 14.62 20.64 -0.41
C ASN A 145 13.98 19.34 -0.90
N VAL A 146 13.11 18.70 -0.10
CA VAL A 146 12.53 17.40 -0.47
C VAL A 146 11.01 17.46 -0.42
N GLY A 147 10.38 16.94 -1.45
CA GLY A 147 8.95 16.78 -1.58
C GLY A 147 8.54 15.33 -1.81
N MET A 148 7.26 15.02 -1.61
CA MET A 148 6.70 13.70 -1.89
C MET A 148 5.38 13.82 -2.65
N ILE A 149 5.23 13.04 -3.71
CA ILE A 149 4.00 12.94 -4.49
C ILE A 149 3.64 11.46 -4.66
N THR A 150 2.49 11.07 -4.11
CA THR A 150 1.89 9.73 -4.30
C THR A 150 0.42 9.91 -4.64
N GLY A 151 -0.29 8.83 -5.01
CA GLY A 151 -1.70 8.93 -5.39
C GLY A 151 -2.64 9.55 -4.34
N ASP A 152 -2.21 9.62 -3.09
CA ASP A 152 -3.02 10.08 -1.96
C ASP A 152 -2.30 11.08 -1.04
N THR A 153 -1.04 11.41 -1.31
CA THR A 153 -0.23 12.30 -0.45
C THR A 153 0.60 13.25 -1.28
N HIS A 154 0.47 14.53 -1.03
CA HIS A 154 1.20 15.60 -1.69
C HIS A 154 1.87 16.48 -0.63
N ILE A 155 3.19 16.42 -0.51
CA ILE A 155 3.99 17.17 0.46
C ILE A 155 5.07 17.94 -0.29
N ASN A 156 5.16 19.26 -0.09
CA ASN A 156 6.20 20.12 -0.65
C ASN A 156 6.45 19.88 -2.16
N THR A 157 5.40 19.88 -2.96
CA THR A 157 5.42 19.50 -4.39
C THR A 157 6.30 20.39 -5.27
N LYS A 158 6.75 21.55 -4.76
CA LYS A 158 7.65 22.49 -5.46
C LYS A 158 9.12 22.28 -5.11
N ALA A 159 9.44 21.33 -4.25
CA ALA A 159 10.82 21.04 -3.84
C ALA A 159 11.71 20.65 -5.03
N PRO A 160 13.02 20.93 -4.95
CA PRO A 160 13.98 20.53 -5.98
C PRO A 160 14.15 19.02 -6.11
N VAL A 161 13.91 18.25 -5.05
CA VAL A 161 13.97 16.78 -5.05
C VAL A 161 12.60 16.24 -4.73
N ILE A 162 11.99 15.47 -5.62
CA ILE A 162 10.68 14.88 -5.48
C ILE A 162 10.79 13.36 -5.35
N CYS A 163 10.26 12.81 -4.27
CA CYS A 163 10.05 11.37 -4.10
C CYS A 163 8.64 10.99 -4.58
N CYS A 164 8.51 10.09 -5.54
CA CYS A 164 7.21 9.71 -6.07
C CYS A 164 7.15 8.24 -6.49
N THR A 165 5.95 7.72 -6.75
CA THR A 165 5.83 6.43 -7.44
C THR A 165 6.14 6.61 -8.93
N ALA A 166 6.58 5.52 -9.58
CA ALA A 166 6.96 5.58 -11.00
C ALA A 166 5.81 6.04 -11.90
N GLU A 167 4.57 5.71 -11.55
CA GLU A 167 3.37 6.13 -12.30
C GLU A 167 3.17 7.65 -12.29
N ILE A 168 3.51 8.33 -11.19
CA ILE A 168 3.42 9.80 -11.12
C ILE A 168 4.37 10.42 -12.11
N LEU A 169 5.65 10.04 -12.08
CA LEU A 169 6.64 10.55 -13.04
C LEU A 169 6.25 10.23 -14.49
N ALA A 170 5.74 9.01 -14.75
CA ALA A 170 5.32 8.61 -16.09
C ALA A 170 4.14 9.46 -16.60
N ASN A 171 3.17 9.77 -15.75
CA ASN A 171 2.04 10.62 -16.10
C ASN A 171 2.48 12.07 -16.34
N ASP A 172 3.37 12.61 -15.50
CA ASP A 172 3.94 13.95 -15.71
C ASP A 172 4.73 14.01 -17.03
N ALA A 173 5.54 12.99 -17.31
CA ALA A 173 6.28 12.87 -18.56
C ALA A 173 5.36 12.78 -19.80
N LEU A 174 4.22 12.08 -19.70
CA LEU A 174 3.22 12.02 -20.77
C LEU A 174 2.46 13.35 -20.95
N ARG A 175 2.25 14.10 -19.87
CA ARG A 175 1.51 15.36 -19.89
C ARG A 175 2.36 16.52 -20.41
N GLU A 176 3.62 16.59 -20.00
CA GLU A 176 4.52 17.70 -20.32
C GLU A 176 5.48 17.41 -21.47
N GLY A 177 5.71 16.13 -21.80
CA GLY A 177 6.60 15.68 -22.88
C GLY A 177 8.04 16.16 -22.68
N GLU A 178 8.71 16.54 -23.77
CA GLU A 178 10.09 17.03 -23.75
C GLU A 178 10.29 18.33 -22.95
N GLY A 179 9.20 19.07 -22.66
CA GLY A 179 9.21 20.29 -21.88
C GLY A 179 9.16 20.08 -20.36
N ALA A 180 9.06 18.85 -19.91
CA ALA A 180 8.97 18.53 -18.49
C ALA A 180 10.20 19.02 -17.70
N ASP A 181 9.94 19.66 -16.56
CA ASP A 181 11.00 20.14 -15.65
C ASP A 181 11.58 18.96 -14.85
N VAL A 182 12.29 18.07 -15.54
CA VAL A 182 12.91 16.85 -14.98
C VAL A 182 14.37 16.80 -15.41
N GLY A 183 15.26 17.20 -14.53
CA GLY A 183 16.70 17.23 -14.83
C GLY A 183 17.43 15.92 -14.57
N CYS A 184 17.07 15.19 -13.48
CA CYS A 184 17.60 13.86 -13.24
C CYS A 184 16.60 12.95 -12.52
N VAL A 185 16.71 11.65 -12.75
CA VAL A 185 15.81 10.63 -12.16
C VAL A 185 16.61 9.44 -11.66
N ALA A 186 16.47 9.14 -10.37
CA ALA A 186 16.91 7.88 -9.76
C ALA A 186 15.74 6.91 -9.68
N MET A 187 15.75 5.85 -10.50
CA MET A 187 14.71 4.82 -10.53
C MET A 187 15.09 3.62 -9.67
N ASP A 188 14.48 3.49 -8.50
CA ASP A 188 14.73 2.35 -7.62
C ASP A 188 13.85 1.15 -7.98
N GLU A 189 14.36 -0.03 -7.64
CA GLU A 189 13.75 -1.33 -7.97
C GLU A 189 13.37 -1.44 -9.47
N PHE A 190 14.28 -1.03 -10.32
CA PHE A 190 14.06 -0.97 -11.78
C PHE A 190 13.63 -2.30 -12.42
N HIS A 191 13.78 -3.41 -11.72
CA HIS A 191 13.28 -4.72 -12.18
C HIS A 191 11.74 -4.75 -12.39
N TYR A 192 10.98 -3.78 -11.82
CA TYR A 192 9.55 -3.60 -12.11
C TYR A 192 9.27 -3.19 -13.56
N PHE A 193 10.26 -2.76 -14.34
CA PHE A 193 10.17 -2.60 -15.78
C PHE A 193 9.56 -3.83 -16.48
N ALA A 194 9.78 -5.03 -15.93
CA ALA A 194 9.23 -6.29 -16.45
C ALA A 194 7.89 -6.70 -15.80
N ASP A 195 7.29 -5.85 -14.94
CA ASP A 195 5.99 -6.11 -14.34
C ASP A 195 4.88 -6.01 -15.39
N PRO A 196 3.98 -7.02 -15.51
CA PRO A 196 2.93 -7.04 -16.53
C PRO A 196 1.97 -5.87 -16.48
N ASP A 197 1.67 -5.36 -15.28
CA ASP A 197 0.65 -4.34 -15.06
C ASP A 197 1.24 -2.94 -14.92
N ARG A 198 2.43 -2.82 -14.35
CA ARG A 198 3.04 -1.56 -13.97
C ARG A 198 4.31 -1.20 -14.75
N GLY A 199 4.90 -2.12 -15.53
CA GLY A 199 6.19 -1.93 -16.22
C GLY A 199 6.22 -0.74 -17.17
N TRP A 200 5.08 -0.31 -17.70
CA TRP A 200 4.94 0.87 -18.53
C TRP A 200 5.44 2.15 -17.82
N ALA A 201 5.22 2.26 -16.51
CA ALA A 201 5.61 3.43 -15.74
C ALA A 201 7.14 3.60 -15.61
N TRP A 202 7.91 2.52 -15.69
CA TRP A 202 9.38 2.56 -15.77
C TRP A 202 9.87 2.83 -17.19
N GLN A 203 9.09 2.46 -18.21
CA GLN A 203 9.49 2.59 -19.60
C GLN A 203 9.20 4.00 -20.16
N VAL A 204 8.03 4.55 -19.86
CA VAL A 204 7.59 5.83 -20.42
C VAL A 204 8.58 6.97 -20.19
N PRO A 205 9.08 7.26 -18.98
CA PRO A 205 10.03 8.37 -18.78
C PRO A 205 11.31 8.22 -19.62
N LEU A 206 11.79 6.97 -19.81
CA LEU A 206 12.99 6.71 -20.62
C LEU A 206 12.79 7.04 -22.11
N LEU A 207 11.53 7.02 -22.59
CA LEU A 207 11.16 7.26 -23.98
C LEU A 207 10.66 8.69 -24.25
N THR A 208 10.25 9.43 -23.20
CA THR A 208 9.62 10.75 -23.35
C THR A 208 10.45 11.91 -22.83
N LEU A 209 11.53 11.64 -22.08
CA LEU A 209 12.37 12.67 -21.45
C LEU A 209 13.81 12.66 -21.97
N PRO A 210 14.05 13.15 -23.20
CA PRO A 210 15.38 13.06 -23.86
C PRO A 210 16.47 13.94 -23.20
N HIS A 211 16.09 14.92 -22.38
CA HIS A 211 17.03 15.83 -21.71
C HIS A 211 17.30 15.47 -20.25
N THR A 212 16.79 14.34 -19.79
CA THR A 212 16.88 13.88 -18.40
C THR A 212 18.01 12.87 -18.21
N GLN A 213 18.81 13.06 -17.18
CA GLN A 213 19.81 12.09 -16.77
C GLN A 213 19.16 10.99 -15.93
N PHE A 214 19.43 9.72 -16.22
CA PHE A 214 18.83 8.58 -15.53
C PHE A 214 19.86 7.75 -14.78
N MET A 215 19.48 7.32 -13.58
CA MET A 215 20.13 6.25 -12.82
C MET A 215 19.11 5.14 -12.57
N LEU A 216 19.37 3.95 -13.14
CA LEU A 216 18.48 2.79 -13.02
C LEU A 216 19.09 1.79 -12.04
N MET A 217 18.44 1.51 -10.91
CA MET A 217 19.05 0.69 -9.88
C MET A 217 18.16 -0.47 -9.42
N SER A 218 18.77 -1.64 -9.30
CA SER A 218 18.16 -2.84 -8.69
C SER A 218 19.21 -3.91 -8.40
N ALA A 219 18.94 -4.77 -7.44
CA ALA A 219 19.84 -5.89 -7.11
C ALA A 219 19.70 -7.11 -8.06
N THR A 220 18.70 -7.13 -8.95
CA THR A 220 18.32 -8.33 -9.75
C THR A 220 17.96 -7.99 -11.18
N LEU A 221 18.83 -7.24 -11.90
CA LEU A 221 18.52 -6.74 -13.24
C LEU A 221 18.60 -7.81 -14.33
N GLY A 222 19.56 -8.71 -14.28
CA GLY A 222 19.89 -9.57 -15.41
C GLY A 222 20.58 -8.78 -16.54
N ASP A 223 20.42 -9.22 -17.79
CA ASP A 223 20.98 -8.52 -18.94
C ASP A 223 20.15 -7.26 -19.28
N VAL A 224 20.79 -6.09 -19.25
CA VAL A 224 20.20 -4.76 -19.49
C VAL A 224 20.81 -4.02 -20.68
N THR A 225 21.64 -4.69 -21.47
CA THR A 225 22.36 -4.09 -22.59
C THR A 225 21.43 -3.40 -23.60
N ALA A 226 20.28 -4.03 -23.90
CA ALA A 226 19.29 -3.45 -24.81
C ALA A 226 18.64 -2.16 -24.23
N ILE A 227 18.47 -2.09 -22.90
CA ILE A 227 17.91 -0.90 -22.23
C ILE A 227 18.93 0.24 -22.28
N ALA A 228 20.20 -0.05 -22.01
CA ALA A 228 21.28 0.93 -22.10
C ALA A 228 21.38 1.53 -23.52
N ALA A 229 21.44 0.67 -24.55
CA ALA A 229 21.50 1.11 -25.93
C ALA A 229 20.29 1.97 -26.35
N SER A 230 19.08 1.61 -25.93
CA SER A 230 17.88 2.42 -26.19
C SER A 230 17.93 3.79 -25.51
N LEU A 231 18.46 3.84 -24.28
CA LEU A 231 18.60 5.09 -23.54
C LEU A 231 19.62 6.02 -24.19
N GLU A 232 20.77 5.46 -24.62
CA GLU A 232 21.80 6.20 -25.38
C GLU A 232 21.25 6.74 -26.70
N GLU A 233 20.49 5.93 -27.45
CA GLU A 233 19.88 6.33 -28.72
C GLU A 233 18.89 7.49 -28.53
N HIS A 234 18.09 7.43 -27.45
CA HIS A 234 17.06 8.41 -27.21
C HIS A 234 17.57 9.73 -26.64
N THR A 235 18.58 9.71 -25.78
CA THR A 235 19.09 10.89 -25.07
C THR A 235 20.38 11.46 -25.70
N GLY A 236 21.13 10.65 -26.43
CA GLY A 236 22.42 11.00 -26.96
C GLY A 236 23.58 11.01 -25.96
N ALA A 237 23.31 10.67 -24.68
CA ALA A 237 24.32 10.55 -23.63
C ALA A 237 24.74 9.09 -23.44
N THR A 238 25.96 8.83 -22.96
CA THR A 238 26.47 7.46 -22.66
C THR A 238 25.70 6.84 -21.51
N CYS A 239 25.59 5.51 -21.47
CA CYS A 239 24.97 4.76 -20.40
C CYS A 239 25.92 3.69 -19.84
N ASP A 240 26.52 3.96 -18.69
CA ASP A 240 27.47 3.07 -18.06
C ASP A 240 26.80 1.97 -17.24
N LEU A 241 27.38 0.76 -17.30
CA LEU A 241 26.86 -0.43 -16.66
C LEU A 241 27.75 -0.83 -15.47
N VAL A 242 27.31 -0.48 -14.27
CA VAL A 242 28.01 -0.85 -13.01
C VAL A 242 27.30 -2.04 -12.39
N VAL A 243 27.69 -3.25 -12.82
CA VAL A 243 27.01 -4.50 -12.46
C VAL A 243 27.90 -5.47 -11.67
N ASP A 244 29.21 -5.36 -11.78
CA ASP A 244 30.19 -6.26 -11.20
C ASP A 244 30.69 -5.76 -9.84
N ALA A 245 29.83 -5.77 -8.82
CA ALA A 245 30.24 -5.45 -7.47
C ALA A 245 30.18 -6.67 -6.53
N PRO A 246 31.20 -6.91 -5.71
CA PRO A 246 31.16 -7.99 -4.73
C PRO A 246 30.07 -7.72 -3.70
N ARG A 247 29.41 -8.79 -3.26
CA ARG A 247 28.44 -8.68 -2.17
C ARG A 247 29.18 -8.37 -0.86
N PRO A 248 28.78 -7.31 -0.10
CA PRO A 248 29.46 -6.94 1.14
C PRO A 248 29.44 -8.04 2.20
N VAL A 249 28.32 -8.75 2.31
CA VAL A 249 28.17 -9.89 3.23
C VAL A 249 27.88 -11.12 2.40
N PRO A 250 28.82 -12.07 2.25
CA PRO A 250 28.62 -13.31 1.50
C PRO A 250 27.47 -14.15 2.10
N LEU A 251 26.84 -14.98 1.28
CA LEU A 251 25.73 -15.83 1.69
C LEU A 251 26.14 -17.29 1.72
N SER A 252 25.79 -17.95 2.81
CA SER A 252 25.78 -19.41 2.93
C SER A 252 24.37 -19.96 2.70
N TYR A 253 24.30 -21.16 2.15
CA TYR A 253 23.03 -21.78 1.75
C TYR A 253 22.91 -23.17 2.35
N ASP A 254 21.77 -23.46 2.98
CA ASP A 254 21.49 -24.79 3.52
C ASP A 254 20.08 -25.29 3.13
N TYR A 255 19.96 -26.58 2.85
CA TYR A 255 18.70 -27.25 2.58
C TYR A 255 18.40 -28.27 3.67
N VAL A 256 17.38 -27.99 4.48
CA VAL A 256 17.10 -28.73 5.71
C VAL A 256 15.86 -29.62 5.59
N THR A 257 15.92 -30.76 6.29
CA THR A 257 14.80 -31.73 6.43
C THR A 257 14.28 -31.77 7.88
N THR A 258 14.61 -30.79 8.68
CA THR A 258 14.09 -30.56 10.03
C THR A 258 12.71 -29.89 9.98
N SER A 259 11.96 -29.88 11.07
CA SER A 259 10.74 -29.07 11.12
C SER A 259 11.09 -27.61 11.31
N LEU A 260 10.23 -26.71 10.86
CA LEU A 260 10.44 -25.28 10.96
C LEU A 260 10.81 -24.82 12.38
N GLU A 261 10.07 -25.31 13.39
CA GLU A 261 10.37 -25.01 14.78
C GLU A 261 11.78 -25.47 15.18
N GLY A 262 12.19 -26.66 14.71
CA GLY A 262 13.53 -27.20 14.95
C GLY A 262 14.62 -26.39 14.26
N THR A 263 14.35 -25.91 13.04
CA THR A 263 15.26 -25.02 12.28
C THR A 263 15.41 -23.68 13.02
N VAL A 264 14.32 -23.07 13.46
CA VAL A 264 14.33 -21.83 14.23
C VAL A 264 15.09 -21.99 15.55
N GLU A 265 14.85 -23.09 16.29
CA GLU A 265 15.54 -23.36 17.54
C GLU A 265 17.04 -23.52 17.35
N LEU A 266 17.47 -24.21 16.29
CA LEU A 266 18.90 -24.38 15.96
C LEU A 266 19.54 -23.05 15.60
N ALA A 267 18.92 -22.27 14.73
CA ALA A 267 19.42 -20.95 14.31
C ALA A 267 19.52 -19.97 15.51
N MET A 268 18.50 -19.94 16.39
CA MET A 268 18.53 -19.12 17.60
C MET A 268 19.66 -19.53 18.55
N ARG A 269 19.91 -20.82 18.72
CA ARG A 269 21.05 -21.32 19.54
C ARG A 269 22.40 -21.05 18.90
N GLY A 270 22.45 -21.02 17.56
CA GLY A 270 23.64 -20.68 16.78
C GLY A 270 23.99 -19.20 16.84
N GLY A 271 23.10 -18.34 17.32
CA GLY A 271 23.28 -16.88 17.29
C GLY A 271 23.00 -16.25 15.93
N GLU A 272 22.24 -16.95 15.08
CA GLU A 272 21.93 -16.56 13.71
C GLU A 272 20.65 -15.68 13.59
N ALA A 273 20.24 -15.04 14.69
CA ALA A 273 19.14 -14.08 14.72
C ALA A 273 19.62 -12.67 14.31
N PRO A 274 18.73 -11.82 13.76
CA PRO A 274 17.28 -12.00 13.49
C PRO A 274 16.99 -12.92 12.31
N LEU A 275 15.91 -13.71 12.44
CA LEU A 275 15.43 -14.61 11.41
C LEU A 275 14.21 -14.02 10.67
N TYR A 276 14.23 -14.09 9.36
CA TYR A 276 13.07 -13.81 8.53
C TYR A 276 12.54 -15.10 7.91
N ILE A 277 11.34 -15.54 8.35
CA ILE A 277 10.67 -16.76 7.88
C ILE A 277 9.70 -16.37 6.78
N VAL A 278 10.00 -16.79 5.55
CA VAL A 278 9.25 -16.42 4.35
C VAL A 278 8.21 -17.46 4.03
N HIS A 279 6.96 -17.02 4.05
CA HIS A 279 5.79 -17.78 3.63
C HIS A 279 5.22 -17.21 2.33
N PHE A 280 4.45 -18.00 1.60
CA PHE A 280 3.76 -17.55 0.40
C PHE A 280 2.23 -17.46 0.59
N SER A 281 1.80 -17.41 1.86
CA SER A 281 0.43 -17.04 2.25
C SER A 281 0.43 -16.34 3.62
N GLN A 282 -0.51 -15.43 3.79
CA GLN A 282 -0.69 -14.67 5.02
C GLN A 282 -1.07 -15.58 6.20
N ASP A 283 -1.94 -16.56 5.93
CA ASP A 283 -2.39 -17.54 6.95
C ASP A 283 -1.23 -18.40 7.47
N ALA A 284 -0.35 -18.87 6.59
CA ALA A 284 0.83 -19.64 7.00
C ALA A 284 1.80 -18.79 7.84
N ALA A 285 2.04 -17.54 7.46
CA ALA A 285 2.88 -16.63 8.23
C ALA A 285 2.34 -16.41 9.65
N LEU A 286 1.05 -16.14 9.78
CA LEU A 286 0.41 -15.95 11.08
C LEU A 286 0.37 -17.25 11.91
N ALA A 287 0.05 -18.39 11.30
CA ALA A 287 0.03 -19.68 11.99
C ALA A 287 1.41 -20.03 12.57
N THR A 288 2.47 -19.83 11.78
CA THR A 288 3.85 -20.02 12.25
C THR A 288 4.21 -19.07 13.38
N ALA A 289 3.87 -17.78 13.27
CA ALA A 289 4.12 -16.80 14.33
C ALA A 289 3.42 -17.20 15.64
N GLN A 290 2.18 -17.67 15.56
CA GLN A 290 1.42 -18.17 16.73
C GLN A 290 2.03 -19.43 17.34
N SER A 291 2.54 -20.36 16.51
CA SER A 291 3.27 -21.55 16.99
C SER A 291 4.54 -21.14 17.74
N LEU A 292 5.34 -20.28 17.14
CA LEU A 292 6.62 -19.82 17.67
C LEU A 292 6.49 -18.97 18.94
N ALA A 293 5.39 -18.25 19.13
CA ALA A 293 5.15 -17.45 20.34
C ALA A 293 5.23 -18.26 21.65
N ASN A 294 5.05 -19.58 21.59
CA ASN A 294 5.13 -20.46 22.75
C ASN A 294 6.56 -20.93 23.08
N PHE A 295 7.57 -20.60 22.27
CA PHE A 295 8.95 -21.10 22.42
C PHE A 295 9.89 -20.18 23.21
N GLY A 296 9.37 -19.06 23.76
CA GLY A 296 10.21 -18.16 24.59
C GLY A 296 11.35 -17.52 23.82
N ILE A 297 11.09 -17.05 22.61
CA ILE A 297 12.06 -16.53 21.63
C ILE A 297 12.81 -15.29 22.15
N ALA A 298 12.08 -14.31 22.72
CA ALA A 298 12.68 -13.08 23.23
C ALA A 298 13.11 -13.18 24.69
N SER A 299 14.23 -12.57 25.03
CA SER A 299 14.67 -12.38 26.40
C SER A 299 13.72 -11.45 27.18
N LYS A 300 13.87 -11.41 28.50
CA LYS A 300 13.05 -10.51 29.34
C LYS A 300 13.31 -9.05 29.01
N GLU A 301 14.58 -8.70 28.80
CA GLU A 301 15.03 -7.36 28.42
C GLU A 301 14.45 -6.93 27.07
N GLN A 302 14.48 -7.82 26.07
CA GLN A 302 13.88 -7.56 24.76
C GLN A 302 12.36 -7.32 24.84
N ARG A 303 11.65 -8.14 25.63
CA ARG A 303 10.19 -7.96 25.82
C ARG A 303 9.84 -6.62 26.45
N GLU A 304 10.61 -6.15 27.43
CA GLU A 304 10.37 -4.83 28.03
C GLU A 304 10.71 -3.71 27.04
N ALA A 305 11.78 -3.84 26.25
CA ALA A 305 12.12 -2.87 25.20
C ALA A 305 11.06 -2.81 24.10
N ILE A 306 10.53 -3.96 23.65
CA ILE A 306 9.42 -4.01 22.68
C ILE A 306 8.17 -3.32 23.25
N LYS A 307 7.83 -3.58 24.51
CA LYS A 307 6.68 -2.97 25.17
C LYS A 307 6.83 -1.45 25.27
N GLU A 308 8.01 -0.97 25.56
CA GLU A 308 8.31 0.47 25.61
C GLU A 308 8.22 1.11 24.23
N ALA A 309 8.84 0.52 23.22
CA ALA A 309 8.82 1.01 21.85
C ALA A 309 7.44 0.92 21.17
N ALA A 310 6.55 0.06 21.68
CA ALA A 310 5.18 -0.04 21.21
C ALA A 310 4.20 0.87 21.97
N LYS A 311 4.68 1.66 22.95
CA LYS A 311 3.83 2.66 23.61
C LYS A 311 3.36 3.70 22.59
N GLY A 312 2.11 4.10 22.71
CA GLY A 312 1.49 5.03 21.77
C GLY A 312 0.85 4.36 20.54
N THR A 313 1.13 3.07 20.29
CA THR A 313 0.45 2.36 19.19
C THR A 313 -0.88 1.78 19.68
N SER A 314 -1.99 2.18 19.04
CA SER A 314 -3.31 1.62 19.31
C SER A 314 -3.45 0.23 18.67
N PHE A 315 -3.78 -0.78 19.50
CA PHE A 315 -4.06 -2.16 19.08
C PHE A 315 -5.56 -2.47 19.19
N SER A 316 -6.41 -1.55 18.77
CA SER A 316 -7.86 -1.63 18.91
C SER A 316 -8.51 -2.72 18.08
N THR A 317 -7.93 -3.08 16.92
CA THR A 317 -8.49 -4.09 16.01
C THR A 317 -8.29 -5.52 16.53
N ALA A 318 -9.10 -6.46 16.01
CA ALA A 318 -8.96 -7.89 16.34
C ALA A 318 -7.58 -8.44 15.99
N PHE A 319 -7.02 -8.06 14.82
CA PHE A 319 -5.66 -8.44 14.45
C PHE A 319 -4.63 -7.71 15.32
N GLY A 320 -4.84 -6.44 15.64
CA GLY A 320 -3.96 -5.67 16.53
C GLY A 320 -3.76 -6.35 17.89
N LYS A 321 -4.82 -6.89 18.49
CA LYS A 321 -4.74 -7.66 19.75
C LYS A 321 -3.86 -8.92 19.62
N ILE A 322 -3.97 -9.64 18.50
CA ILE A 322 -3.12 -10.79 18.18
C ILE A 322 -1.66 -10.35 18.02
N LEU A 323 -1.43 -9.32 17.23
CA LEU A 323 -0.10 -8.78 16.96
C LEU A 323 0.59 -8.32 18.25
N LYS A 324 -0.11 -7.57 19.12
CA LYS A 324 0.41 -7.14 20.43
C LYS A 324 0.93 -8.32 21.26
N ARG A 325 0.19 -9.44 21.28
CA ARG A 325 0.62 -10.66 21.98
C ARG A 325 1.87 -11.26 21.35
N LEU A 326 1.94 -11.33 20.01
CA LEU A 326 3.07 -11.91 19.30
C LEU A 326 4.34 -11.07 19.49
N LEU A 327 4.23 -9.75 19.35
CA LEU A 327 5.32 -8.82 19.62
C LEU A 327 5.84 -8.95 21.06
N GLY A 328 4.92 -9.08 22.04
CA GLY A 328 5.29 -9.35 23.44
C GLY A 328 6.03 -10.66 23.65
N CYS A 329 6.04 -11.58 22.68
CA CYS A 329 6.85 -12.81 22.66
C CYS A 329 8.14 -12.67 21.80
N GLY A 330 8.39 -11.54 21.17
CA GLY A 330 9.52 -11.29 20.27
C GLY A 330 9.32 -11.82 18.85
N VAL A 331 8.09 -12.05 18.45
CA VAL A 331 7.74 -12.54 17.11
C VAL A 331 6.98 -11.45 16.36
N GLY A 332 7.57 -10.96 15.26
CA GLY A 332 6.93 -10.05 14.33
C GLY A 332 6.10 -10.82 13.28
N VAL A 333 5.05 -10.17 12.77
CA VAL A 333 4.32 -10.63 11.59
C VAL A 333 4.28 -9.51 10.58
N HIS A 334 4.53 -9.80 9.29
CA HIS A 334 4.53 -8.80 8.24
C HIS A 334 3.94 -9.34 6.93
N HIS A 335 2.85 -8.76 6.47
CA HIS A 335 2.22 -9.07 5.17
C HIS A 335 1.30 -7.94 4.70
N ALA A 336 0.98 -7.92 3.40
CA ALA A 336 0.17 -6.87 2.76
C ALA A 336 -1.27 -6.74 3.30
N GLY A 337 -1.79 -7.76 4.00
CA GLY A 337 -3.13 -7.72 4.61
C GLY A 337 -3.21 -6.99 5.95
N MET A 338 -2.07 -6.53 6.49
CA MET A 338 -2.03 -5.75 7.73
C MET A 338 -2.29 -4.27 7.46
N LEU A 339 -2.80 -3.57 8.49
CA LEU A 339 -2.86 -2.11 8.45
C LEU A 339 -1.45 -1.50 8.35
N PRO A 340 -1.28 -0.39 7.62
CA PRO A 340 0.01 0.29 7.46
C PRO A 340 0.71 0.56 8.79
N ARG A 341 0.02 1.15 9.78
CA ARG A 341 0.57 1.42 11.13
C ARG A 341 1.18 0.20 11.82
N TYR A 342 0.61 -0.99 11.63
CA TYR A 342 1.14 -2.22 12.22
C TYR A 342 2.37 -2.73 11.48
N ARG A 343 2.41 -2.54 10.15
CA ARG A 343 3.59 -2.86 9.35
C ARG A 343 4.76 -1.98 9.75
N LEU A 344 4.54 -0.65 9.79
CA LEU A 344 5.55 0.32 10.23
C LEU A 344 6.08 0.02 11.64
N LEU A 345 5.20 -0.35 12.59
CA LEU A 345 5.63 -0.75 13.93
C LEU A 345 6.56 -1.97 13.89
N VAL A 346 6.20 -3.01 13.15
CA VAL A 346 7.03 -4.23 13.03
C VAL A 346 8.37 -3.89 12.38
N GLU A 347 8.37 -3.08 11.34
CA GLU A 347 9.57 -2.61 10.64
C GLU A 347 10.48 -1.83 11.58
N ARG A 348 9.97 -0.86 12.31
CA ARG A 348 10.72 -0.07 13.31
C ARG A 348 11.32 -0.94 14.42
N LEU A 349 10.54 -1.88 14.99
CA LEU A 349 11.03 -2.81 16.00
C LEU A 349 12.12 -3.74 15.45
N ALA A 350 12.00 -4.13 14.19
CA ALA A 350 12.99 -4.95 13.51
C ALA A 350 14.27 -4.16 13.21
N GLN A 351 14.17 -2.91 12.76
CA GLN A 351 15.32 -2.00 12.56
C GLN A 351 16.08 -1.75 13.86
N GLN A 352 15.39 -1.66 14.99
CA GLN A 352 15.98 -1.55 16.32
C GLN A 352 16.59 -2.86 16.83
N GLY A 353 16.50 -3.97 16.07
CA GLY A 353 17.02 -5.28 16.47
C GLY A 353 16.23 -5.95 17.60
N LEU A 354 15.02 -5.49 17.88
CA LEU A 354 14.18 -5.98 18.98
C LEU A 354 13.42 -7.27 18.66
N LEU A 355 13.25 -7.60 17.38
CA LEU A 355 12.53 -8.78 16.93
C LEU A 355 13.47 -9.89 16.48
N PRO A 356 13.70 -10.92 17.31
CA PRO A 356 14.54 -12.06 16.92
C PRO A 356 13.98 -12.89 15.77
N VAL A 357 12.66 -12.91 15.59
CA VAL A 357 11.98 -13.65 14.52
C VAL A 357 10.88 -12.80 13.90
N ILE A 358 10.84 -12.78 12.57
CA ILE A 358 9.79 -12.15 11.78
C ILE A 358 9.21 -13.20 10.84
N CYS A 359 7.90 -13.46 10.92
CA CYS A 359 7.17 -14.30 9.97
C CYS A 359 6.46 -13.41 8.97
N GLY A 360 6.74 -13.57 7.68
CA GLY A 360 6.13 -12.70 6.68
C GLY A 360 5.95 -13.38 5.33
N THR A 361 5.35 -12.64 4.42
CA THR A 361 5.27 -13.03 3.01
C THR A 361 6.44 -12.43 2.23
N ASP A 362 6.66 -12.87 1.01
CA ASP A 362 7.69 -12.36 0.10
C ASP A 362 7.61 -10.83 -0.11
N THR A 363 6.51 -10.19 0.27
CA THR A 363 6.31 -8.73 0.21
C THR A 363 7.22 -7.93 1.15
N LEU A 364 7.67 -8.47 2.29
CA LEU A 364 8.71 -7.85 3.13
C LEU A 364 10.05 -7.77 2.36
N GLY A 365 10.18 -8.56 1.29
CA GLY A 365 11.33 -8.54 0.40
C GLY A 365 11.45 -7.30 -0.49
N VAL A 366 10.44 -6.41 -0.56
CA VAL A 366 10.45 -5.25 -1.45
C VAL A 366 10.52 -3.97 -0.61
N GLY A 367 11.66 -3.29 -0.69
CA GLY A 367 11.79 -1.89 -0.29
C GLY A 367 12.01 -1.61 1.20
N ILE A 368 12.13 -2.60 2.10
CA ILE A 368 12.29 -2.34 3.53
C ILE A 368 13.70 -2.72 4.00
N ASN A 369 14.39 -1.80 4.62
CA ASN A 369 15.71 -2.03 5.20
C ASN A 369 15.59 -2.60 6.63
N VAL A 370 15.34 -3.91 6.72
CA VAL A 370 15.30 -4.64 8.00
C VAL A 370 16.59 -5.45 8.15
N PRO A 371 17.34 -5.32 9.25
CA PRO A 371 18.59 -6.03 9.46
C PRO A 371 18.30 -7.52 9.76
N ILE A 372 18.36 -8.38 8.75
CA ILE A 372 18.13 -9.82 8.83
C ILE A 372 19.46 -10.55 8.71
N HIS A 373 19.76 -11.45 9.65
CA HIS A 373 20.91 -12.36 9.54
C HIS A 373 20.56 -13.59 8.70
N THR A 374 19.43 -14.24 9.01
CA THR A 374 19.02 -15.52 8.40
C THR A 374 17.67 -15.41 7.71
N VAL A 375 17.60 -15.82 6.47
CA VAL A 375 16.34 -15.99 5.71
C VAL A 375 15.98 -17.48 5.66
N VAL A 376 14.77 -17.82 6.09
CA VAL A 376 14.22 -19.19 6.03
C VAL A 376 13.09 -19.25 5.03
N LEU A 377 13.29 -19.93 3.91
CA LEU A 377 12.29 -20.19 2.88
C LEU A 377 11.50 -21.45 3.22
N THR A 378 10.22 -21.32 3.56
CA THR A 378 9.34 -22.48 3.91
C THR A 378 8.89 -23.26 2.68
N ALA A 379 9.05 -22.72 1.48
CA ALA A 379 8.79 -23.36 0.21
C ALA A 379 9.60 -22.72 -0.92
N LEU A 380 9.80 -23.44 -2.03
CA LEU A 380 10.37 -22.91 -3.27
C LEU A 380 9.31 -22.81 -4.38
N THR A 381 8.05 -22.66 -3.97
CA THR A 381 6.89 -22.52 -4.86
C THR A 381 5.94 -21.47 -4.35
N LYS A 382 5.29 -20.77 -5.27
CA LYS A 382 4.24 -19.77 -4.94
C LYS A 382 3.06 -19.86 -5.91
N PHE A 383 1.92 -19.33 -5.48
CA PHE A 383 0.73 -19.16 -6.33
C PHE A 383 0.86 -17.86 -7.14
N ASP A 384 0.66 -17.93 -8.45
CA ASP A 384 0.81 -16.78 -9.36
C ASP A 384 -0.52 -16.09 -9.71
N GLY A 385 -1.59 -16.39 -8.96
CA GLY A 385 -2.94 -15.95 -9.26
C GLY A 385 -3.79 -17.00 -9.97
N TYR A 386 -3.16 -17.90 -10.74
CA TYR A 386 -3.83 -18.95 -11.52
C TYR A 386 -3.43 -20.35 -11.08
N LYS A 387 -2.13 -20.58 -10.82
CA LYS A 387 -1.59 -21.90 -10.48
C LYS A 387 -0.39 -21.81 -9.54
N MET A 388 -0.10 -22.92 -8.86
CA MET A 388 1.17 -23.09 -8.15
C MET A 388 2.32 -23.26 -9.14
N ARG A 389 3.40 -22.52 -8.95
CA ARG A 389 4.65 -22.63 -9.74
C ARG A 389 5.89 -22.53 -8.86
N ARG A 390 7.02 -22.93 -9.38
CA ARG A 390 8.31 -22.72 -8.73
C ARG A 390 8.69 -21.24 -8.76
N LEU A 391 9.48 -20.82 -7.79
CA LEU A 391 10.08 -19.49 -7.78
C LEU A 391 10.95 -19.28 -9.03
N ARG A 392 10.95 -18.07 -9.54
CA ARG A 392 11.92 -17.63 -10.56
C ARG A 392 13.24 -17.27 -9.88
N ALA A 393 14.35 -17.26 -10.63
CA ALA A 393 15.66 -16.92 -10.09
C ALA A 393 15.65 -15.51 -9.47
N ARG A 394 15.05 -14.52 -10.13
CA ARG A 394 14.90 -13.16 -9.60
C ARG A 394 14.19 -13.13 -8.25
N GLU A 395 13.03 -13.80 -8.13
CA GLU A 395 12.26 -13.86 -6.89
C GLU A 395 13.07 -14.49 -5.75
N PHE A 396 13.77 -15.56 -6.06
CA PHE A 396 14.66 -16.21 -5.10
C PHE A 396 15.79 -15.29 -4.63
N HIS A 397 16.50 -14.65 -5.56
CA HIS A 397 17.61 -13.75 -5.22
C HIS A 397 17.17 -12.50 -4.48
N GLN A 398 15.97 -11.96 -4.76
CA GLN A 398 15.39 -10.85 -4.01
C GLN A 398 15.13 -11.23 -2.54
N ILE A 399 14.59 -12.42 -2.30
CA ILE A 399 14.31 -12.91 -0.95
C ILE A 399 15.62 -13.27 -0.24
N ALA A 400 16.48 -14.09 -0.86
CA ALA A 400 17.76 -14.50 -0.33
C ALA A 400 18.71 -13.33 -0.07
N GLY A 401 18.65 -12.32 -0.94
CA GLY A 401 19.42 -11.09 -0.84
C GLY A 401 19.20 -10.28 0.45
N ARG A 402 18.16 -10.58 1.21
CA ARG A 402 17.89 -9.93 2.51
C ARG A 402 18.75 -10.48 3.65
N ALA A 403 19.37 -11.67 3.48
CA ALA A 403 20.22 -12.24 4.50
C ALA A 403 21.58 -11.53 4.57
N GLY A 404 22.11 -11.39 5.78
CA GLY A 404 23.40 -10.75 6.06
C GLY A 404 23.32 -9.22 6.20
N ARG A 405 23.64 -8.73 7.39
CA ARG A 405 23.60 -7.30 7.76
C ARG A 405 24.94 -6.65 7.46
N SER A 406 24.96 -5.71 6.53
CA SER A 406 26.15 -4.93 6.24
C SER A 406 26.62 -4.19 7.51
N GLY A 407 27.91 -4.24 7.80
CA GLY A 407 28.51 -3.64 8.99
C GLY A 407 28.36 -4.44 10.31
N PHE A 408 27.56 -5.51 10.33
CA PHE A 408 27.32 -6.33 11.53
C PHE A 408 27.70 -7.80 11.33
N ASP A 409 27.38 -8.38 10.17
CA ASP A 409 27.58 -9.79 9.89
C ASP A 409 28.77 -10.00 8.94
N THR A 410 29.52 -11.06 9.16
CA THR A 410 30.57 -11.52 8.25
C THR A 410 30.05 -12.48 7.19
N GLU A 411 28.86 -13.04 7.43
CA GLU A 411 28.19 -13.99 6.58
C GLU A 411 26.68 -13.94 6.84
N GLY A 412 25.85 -14.08 5.80
CA GLY A 412 24.40 -14.23 5.92
C GLY A 412 23.97 -15.65 5.61
N MET A 413 22.91 -16.15 6.25
CA MET A 413 22.43 -17.52 6.07
C MET A 413 21.10 -17.56 5.30
N VAL A 414 21.00 -18.43 4.32
CA VAL A 414 19.76 -18.72 3.58
C VAL A 414 19.41 -20.20 3.70
N ILE A 415 18.32 -20.49 4.40
CA ILE A 415 17.85 -21.85 4.65
C ILE A 415 16.60 -22.11 3.82
N ALA A 416 16.59 -23.21 3.07
CA ALA A 416 15.38 -23.70 2.40
C ALA A 416 14.89 -24.98 3.08
N GLU A 417 13.61 -24.99 3.47
CA GLU A 417 12.97 -26.19 4.02
C GLU A 417 12.57 -27.17 2.93
N ALA A 418 12.76 -28.44 3.21
CA ALA A 418 12.21 -29.52 2.39
C ALA A 418 10.68 -29.52 2.44
N PRO A 419 9.97 -30.08 1.43
CA PRO A 419 8.54 -30.29 1.50
C PRO A 419 8.16 -31.18 2.69
N GLU A 420 6.98 -30.96 3.28
CA GLU A 420 6.51 -31.65 4.49
C GLU A 420 6.62 -33.19 4.39
N HIS A 421 6.28 -33.78 3.23
CA HIS A 421 6.40 -35.22 3.05
C HIS A 421 7.86 -35.73 3.06
N GLU A 422 8.85 -34.92 2.68
CA GLU A 422 10.28 -35.23 2.82
C GLU A 422 10.72 -35.12 4.27
N ILE A 423 10.30 -34.07 4.99
CA ILE A 423 10.57 -33.89 6.43
C ILE A 423 10.02 -35.07 7.24
N GLU A 424 8.78 -35.48 6.96
CA GLU A 424 8.18 -36.65 7.64
C GLU A 424 8.93 -37.94 7.30
N ASN A 425 9.33 -38.12 6.04
CA ASN A 425 10.14 -39.29 5.64
C ASN A 425 11.50 -39.29 6.34
N ALA A 426 12.15 -38.12 6.46
CA ALA A 426 13.40 -37.97 7.21
C ALA A 426 13.21 -38.35 8.68
N LYS A 427 12.13 -37.85 9.33
CA LYS A 427 11.77 -38.22 10.71
C LYS A 427 11.55 -39.72 10.88
N LEU A 428 10.89 -40.39 9.92
CA LEU A 428 10.67 -41.83 9.94
C LEU A 428 11.98 -42.61 9.80
N MET A 429 12.87 -42.16 8.93
CA MET A 429 14.20 -42.76 8.74
C MET A 429 15.09 -42.58 9.98
N ALA A 430 15.10 -41.38 10.57
CA ALA A 430 15.85 -41.12 11.81
C ALA A 430 15.37 -42.00 13.00
N LYS A 431 14.05 -42.21 13.13
CA LYS A 431 13.48 -43.11 14.13
C LYS A 431 13.84 -44.57 13.91
N ALA A 432 14.11 -45.00 12.68
CA ALA A 432 14.52 -46.37 12.37
C ALA A 432 16.00 -46.63 12.66
N GLY A 433 16.81 -45.57 12.71
CA GLY A 433 18.28 -45.63 12.83
C GLY A 433 18.90 -46.46 11.72
N ASP A 434 20.02 -47.10 12.02
CA ASP A 434 20.77 -47.94 11.09
C ASP A 434 20.25 -49.41 11.00
N ASP A 435 19.04 -49.70 11.54
CA ASP A 435 18.44 -51.03 11.48
C ASP A 435 17.87 -51.32 10.08
N PRO A 436 18.52 -52.20 9.27
CA PRO A 436 18.10 -52.50 7.89
C PRO A 436 16.69 -53.09 7.80
N LYS A 437 16.23 -53.78 8.88
CA LYS A 437 14.89 -54.41 8.90
C LYS A 437 13.80 -53.37 9.14
N LYS A 438 14.08 -52.32 9.94
CA LYS A 438 13.17 -51.21 10.17
C LYS A 438 13.12 -50.34 8.95
N LEU A 439 14.26 -49.99 8.34
CA LEU A 439 14.35 -49.16 7.13
C LEU A 439 13.56 -49.75 5.96
N ARG A 440 13.62 -51.09 5.74
CA ARG A 440 12.83 -51.76 4.69
C ARG A 440 11.33 -51.74 4.90
N LYS A 441 10.84 -51.53 6.15
CA LYS A 441 9.41 -51.48 6.48
C LYS A 441 8.82 -50.10 6.38
N ILE A 442 9.61 -49.06 6.20
CA ILE A 442 9.14 -47.67 6.11
C ILE A 442 8.39 -47.48 4.79
N LYS A 443 7.10 -47.15 4.88
CA LYS A 443 6.35 -46.64 3.73
C LYS A 443 6.57 -45.14 3.66
N LYS A 444 7.37 -44.70 2.70
CA LYS A 444 7.58 -43.25 2.46
C LYS A 444 6.29 -42.60 2.02
N LYS A 445 5.99 -41.44 2.59
CA LYS A 445 4.90 -40.58 2.15
C LYS A 445 5.22 -40.03 0.78
N LYS A 446 4.26 -40.04 -0.15
CA LYS A 446 4.35 -39.41 -1.46
C LYS A 446 3.90 -37.97 -1.38
N ALA A 447 4.36 -37.13 -2.32
CA ALA A 447 3.81 -35.80 -2.50
C ALA A 447 2.29 -35.88 -2.75
N PRO A 448 1.49 -34.93 -2.23
CA PRO A 448 0.07 -34.83 -2.55
C PRO A 448 -0.15 -34.71 -4.08
N GLU A 449 -1.31 -35.14 -4.53
CA GLU A 449 -1.67 -35.03 -5.96
C GLU A 449 -1.80 -33.54 -6.33
N GLY A 450 -1.25 -33.15 -7.49
CA GLY A 450 -1.20 -31.75 -7.94
C GLY A 450 -0.13 -30.89 -7.26
N PHE A 451 0.67 -31.46 -6.36
CA PHE A 451 1.71 -30.71 -5.66
C PHE A 451 2.91 -30.41 -6.57
N VAL A 452 3.26 -29.11 -6.71
CA VAL A 452 4.48 -28.69 -7.42
C VAL A 452 5.70 -28.95 -6.54
N THR A 453 6.43 -30.02 -6.83
CA THR A 453 7.55 -30.50 -6.01
C THR A 453 8.80 -29.62 -6.15
N TRP A 454 9.54 -29.47 -5.04
CA TRP A 454 10.91 -28.97 -5.02
C TRP A 454 11.79 -29.88 -4.17
N ASN A 455 13.09 -29.79 -4.37
CA ASN A 455 14.09 -30.56 -3.65
C ASN A 455 15.43 -29.81 -3.60
N LYS A 456 16.45 -30.40 -3.03
CA LYS A 456 17.80 -29.83 -2.93
C LYS A 456 18.35 -29.37 -4.28
N GLN A 457 18.18 -30.16 -5.35
CA GLN A 457 18.62 -29.77 -6.71
C GLN A 457 17.86 -28.53 -7.25
N THR A 458 16.58 -28.38 -6.87
CA THR A 458 15.82 -27.18 -7.24
C THR A 458 16.42 -25.97 -6.55
N PHE A 459 16.81 -26.09 -5.28
CA PHE A 459 17.44 -25.03 -4.52
C PHE A 459 18.83 -24.67 -5.08
N GLU A 460 19.70 -25.65 -5.26
CA GLU A 460 21.03 -25.45 -5.86
C GLU A 460 20.95 -24.76 -7.22
N ARG A 461 20.01 -25.15 -8.07
CA ARG A 461 19.81 -24.49 -9.36
C ARG A 461 19.35 -23.04 -9.22
N LEU A 462 18.48 -22.71 -8.26
CA LEU A 462 18.05 -21.32 -8.01
C LEU A 462 19.22 -20.45 -7.55
N ILE A 463 20.15 -20.98 -6.76
CA ILE A 463 21.37 -20.28 -6.32
C ILE A 463 22.26 -19.94 -7.53
N GLU A 464 22.44 -20.87 -8.45
CA GLU A 464 23.35 -20.72 -9.60
C GLU A 464 22.76 -19.95 -10.78
N THR A 465 21.43 -19.91 -10.89
CA THR A 465 20.75 -19.29 -12.03
C THR A 465 20.75 -17.76 -11.89
N GLN A 466 21.23 -17.06 -12.92
CA GLN A 466 21.14 -15.60 -13.01
C GLN A 466 19.68 -15.14 -13.12
N PRO A 467 19.33 -13.93 -12.63
CA PRO A 467 18.02 -13.33 -12.86
C PRO A 467 17.67 -13.27 -14.36
N GLU A 468 16.39 -13.45 -14.66
CA GLU A 468 15.88 -13.41 -16.04
C GLU A 468 16.02 -12.00 -16.62
N THR A 469 16.29 -11.90 -17.93
CA THR A 469 16.30 -10.63 -18.69
C THR A 469 14.98 -9.89 -18.51
N LEU A 470 15.05 -8.56 -18.34
CA LEU A 470 13.88 -7.71 -18.21
C LEU A 470 13.15 -7.60 -19.57
N LYS A 471 11.88 -8.01 -19.59
CA LYS A 471 11.03 -7.85 -20.78
C LYS A 471 10.25 -6.55 -20.67
N PRO A 472 10.25 -5.71 -21.71
CA PRO A 472 9.48 -4.49 -21.72
C PRO A 472 7.97 -4.78 -21.62
N ARG A 473 7.22 -3.87 -20.98
CA ARG A 473 5.79 -4.05 -20.69
C ARG A 473 5.02 -2.75 -20.92
N LEU A 474 5.21 -2.15 -22.11
CA LEU A 474 4.41 -0.99 -22.48
C LEU A 474 2.94 -1.41 -22.66
N ARG A 475 2.04 -0.60 -22.10
CA ARG A 475 0.59 -0.71 -22.29
C ARG A 475 0.06 0.66 -22.66
N ILE A 476 -0.86 0.73 -23.60
CA ILE A 476 -1.56 1.97 -23.92
C ILE A 476 -2.93 1.94 -23.23
N THR A 477 -3.19 2.95 -22.41
CA THR A 477 -4.44 3.10 -21.65
C THR A 477 -5.10 4.44 -21.99
N HIS A 478 -6.39 4.59 -21.66
CA HIS A 478 -7.11 5.86 -21.84
C HIS A 478 -6.45 7.00 -21.08
N SER A 479 -6.04 6.74 -19.83
CA SER A 479 -5.34 7.73 -19.01
C SER A 479 -4.06 8.23 -19.70
N MET A 480 -3.24 7.32 -20.25
CA MET A 480 -2.04 7.71 -20.99
C MET A 480 -2.36 8.59 -22.22
N VAL A 481 -3.38 8.19 -23.00
CA VAL A 481 -3.78 8.96 -24.19
C VAL A 481 -4.30 10.34 -23.78
N ILE A 482 -5.12 10.44 -22.74
CA ILE A 482 -5.60 11.72 -22.20
C ILE A 482 -4.42 12.61 -21.79
N SER A 483 -3.46 12.08 -21.03
CA SER A 483 -2.26 12.84 -20.63
C SER A 483 -1.46 13.36 -21.84
N VAL A 484 -1.36 12.56 -22.93
CA VAL A 484 -0.69 13.02 -24.15
C VAL A 484 -1.54 14.08 -24.88
N VAL A 485 -2.88 13.98 -24.85
CA VAL A 485 -3.78 14.97 -25.47
C VAL A 485 -3.69 16.33 -24.76
N GLU A 486 -3.44 16.36 -23.45
CA GLU A 486 -3.24 17.62 -22.71
C GLU A 486 -2.09 18.48 -23.22
N GLN A 487 -1.08 17.89 -23.89
CA GLN A 487 -0.02 18.64 -24.55
C GLN A 487 -0.51 19.46 -25.77
N GLY A 488 -1.73 19.18 -26.30
CA GLY A 488 -2.22 19.73 -27.56
C GLY A 488 -1.52 19.16 -28.81
N GLY A 489 -1.86 19.64 -30.01
CA GLY A 489 -1.28 19.19 -31.27
C GLY A 489 -1.59 17.73 -31.61
N ASP A 490 -0.74 17.09 -32.46
CA ASP A 490 -1.00 15.70 -32.90
C ASP A 490 -0.63 14.67 -31.82
N ALA A 491 -1.50 14.52 -30.84
CA ALA A 491 -1.36 13.53 -29.76
C ALA A 491 -1.28 12.09 -30.28
N ARG A 492 -2.00 11.78 -31.39
CA ARG A 492 -1.97 10.43 -31.97
C ARG A 492 -0.58 10.11 -32.55
N ALA A 493 0.01 11.04 -33.25
CA ALA A 493 1.37 10.86 -33.79
C ALA A 493 2.38 10.63 -32.66
N ARG A 494 2.29 11.36 -31.53
CA ARG A 494 3.16 11.17 -30.35
C ARG A 494 2.99 9.81 -29.69
N VAL A 495 1.73 9.31 -29.57
CA VAL A 495 1.51 7.95 -29.02
C VAL A 495 2.09 6.89 -29.95
N HIS A 496 1.95 7.04 -31.27
CA HIS A 496 2.56 6.13 -32.23
C HIS A 496 4.10 6.18 -32.19
N ASP A 497 4.69 7.34 -32.03
CA ASP A 497 6.15 7.51 -31.89
C ASP A 497 6.64 6.83 -30.57
N LEU A 498 5.92 7.00 -29.46
CA LEU A 498 6.20 6.31 -28.20
C LEU A 498 6.18 4.77 -28.36
N ILE A 499 5.24 4.24 -29.14
CA ILE A 499 5.18 2.79 -29.43
C ILE A 499 6.36 2.37 -30.30
N GLU A 500 6.68 3.14 -31.36
CA GLU A 500 7.74 2.79 -32.29
C GLU A 500 9.13 2.84 -31.65
N THR A 501 9.39 3.79 -30.78
CA THR A 501 10.66 3.90 -30.03
C THR A 501 10.78 2.90 -28.90
N SER A 502 9.69 2.24 -28.49
CA SER A 502 9.68 1.26 -27.40
C SER A 502 10.50 -0.02 -27.71
N LEU A 503 10.88 -0.73 -26.65
CA LEU A 503 11.65 -1.98 -26.73
C LEU A 503 10.81 -3.24 -27.01
N GLN A 504 9.52 -3.09 -27.34
CA GLN A 504 8.65 -4.22 -27.68
C GLN A 504 9.03 -4.86 -29.01
N THR A 505 8.61 -6.11 -29.17
CA THR A 505 8.76 -6.80 -30.46
C THR A 505 7.88 -6.16 -31.53
N PRO A 506 8.22 -6.27 -32.83
CA PRO A 506 7.40 -5.72 -33.92
C PRO A 506 5.93 -6.18 -33.87
N GLU A 507 5.67 -7.43 -33.47
CA GLU A 507 4.32 -7.97 -33.34
C GLU A 507 3.56 -7.33 -32.14
N GLU A 508 4.28 -7.04 -31.05
CA GLU A 508 3.70 -6.32 -29.89
C GLU A 508 3.43 -4.84 -30.22
N LYS A 509 4.37 -4.17 -30.93
CA LYS A 509 4.17 -2.79 -31.40
C LYS A 509 2.92 -2.67 -32.27
N ALA A 510 2.75 -3.53 -33.26
CA ALA A 510 1.59 -3.52 -34.14
C ALA A 510 0.26 -3.69 -33.37
N LYS A 511 0.25 -4.48 -32.30
CA LYS A 511 -0.93 -4.62 -31.42
C LYS A 511 -1.18 -3.35 -30.60
N LEU A 512 -0.11 -2.70 -30.11
CA LEU A 512 -0.22 -1.45 -29.35
C LEU A 512 -0.71 -0.30 -30.23
N GLU A 513 -0.29 -0.22 -31.50
CA GLU A 513 -0.79 0.76 -32.47
C GLU A 513 -2.28 0.62 -32.71
N VAL A 514 -2.76 -0.62 -32.98
CA VAL A 514 -4.20 -0.89 -33.13
C VAL A 514 -4.94 -0.48 -31.86
N ARG A 515 -4.38 -0.83 -30.70
CA ARG A 515 -4.96 -0.47 -29.40
C ARG A 515 -5.04 1.04 -29.19
N ALA A 516 -3.99 1.78 -29.54
CA ALA A 516 -3.96 3.24 -29.46
C ALA A 516 -5.06 3.86 -30.33
N ASP A 517 -5.20 3.38 -31.56
CA ASP A 517 -6.24 3.87 -32.50
C ASP A 517 -7.66 3.58 -31.99
N GLU A 518 -7.90 2.41 -31.43
CA GLU A 518 -9.19 2.07 -30.80
C GLU A 518 -9.50 3.00 -29.62
N ILE A 519 -8.50 3.35 -28.79
CA ILE A 519 -8.66 4.27 -27.67
C ILE A 519 -8.98 5.68 -28.17
N PHE A 520 -8.23 6.19 -29.17
CA PHE A 520 -8.52 7.50 -29.77
C PHE A 520 -9.95 7.55 -30.35
N ALA A 521 -10.37 6.52 -31.09
CA ALA A 521 -11.73 6.44 -31.62
C ALA A 521 -12.78 6.50 -30.47
N THR A 522 -12.58 5.72 -29.40
CA THR A 522 -13.48 5.72 -28.25
C THR A 522 -13.57 7.09 -27.58
N LEU A 523 -12.43 7.76 -27.35
CA LEU A 523 -12.41 9.08 -26.71
C LEU A 523 -13.07 10.17 -27.58
N ILE A 524 -12.96 10.05 -28.89
CA ILE A 524 -13.60 10.97 -29.85
C ILE A 524 -15.12 10.69 -29.90
N ASP A 525 -15.52 9.43 -30.01
CA ASP A 525 -16.94 9.05 -30.11
C ASP A 525 -17.70 9.35 -28.83
N SER A 526 -17.04 9.22 -27.68
CA SER A 526 -17.60 9.61 -26.37
C SER A 526 -17.63 11.14 -26.14
N GLY A 527 -17.03 11.91 -27.03
CA GLY A 527 -16.96 13.36 -26.91
C GLY A 527 -15.99 13.88 -25.85
N VAL A 528 -15.12 13.04 -25.30
CA VAL A 528 -14.07 13.44 -24.35
C VAL A 528 -12.92 14.16 -25.06
N VAL A 529 -12.59 13.73 -26.28
CA VAL A 529 -11.56 14.32 -27.13
C VAL A 529 -12.18 14.83 -28.42
N VAL A 530 -11.79 16.01 -28.85
CA VAL A 530 -12.14 16.54 -30.17
C VAL A 530 -10.90 16.55 -31.05
N ARG A 531 -11.08 16.10 -32.30
CA ARG A 531 -10.09 16.17 -33.36
C ARG A 531 -10.41 17.32 -34.29
N THR A 532 -9.48 18.28 -34.43
CA THR A 532 -9.62 19.45 -35.34
C THR A 532 -8.51 19.44 -36.39
N GLU A 533 -8.84 19.91 -37.59
CA GLU A 533 -7.85 20.15 -38.65
C GLU A 533 -7.47 21.64 -38.62
N VAL A 534 -6.21 21.90 -38.29
CA VAL A 534 -5.67 23.25 -38.23
C VAL A 534 -5.11 23.62 -39.63
N PRO A 535 -5.58 24.68 -40.28
CA PRO A 535 -5.03 25.10 -41.57
C PRO A 535 -3.52 25.32 -41.46
N PRO A 536 -2.74 24.91 -42.48
CA PRO A 536 -1.29 25.13 -42.49
C PRO A 536 -0.95 26.63 -42.39
N ALA A 537 0.20 26.91 -41.77
CA ALA A 537 0.66 28.27 -41.57
C ALA A 537 0.69 29.06 -42.91
N PRO A 538 0.47 30.39 -42.91
CA PRO A 538 0.44 31.20 -44.15
C PRO A 538 1.69 31.08 -45.03
N ASP A 539 2.81 30.67 -44.46
CA ASP A 539 4.12 30.54 -45.13
C ASP A 539 4.42 29.07 -45.51
N ALA A 540 3.48 28.13 -45.23
CA ALA A 540 3.66 26.73 -45.58
C ALA A 540 3.55 26.48 -47.10
N PRO A 541 4.18 25.43 -47.67
CA PRO A 541 4.00 25.04 -49.06
C PRO A 541 2.51 24.90 -49.43
N THR A 542 2.16 25.25 -50.69
CA THR A 542 0.73 25.30 -51.13
C THR A 542 0.06 23.95 -51.14
N ASP A 543 0.79 22.86 -50.99
CA ASP A 543 0.38 21.47 -50.94
C ASP A 543 0.59 20.84 -49.52
N ALA A 544 0.87 21.65 -48.49
CA ALA A 544 0.95 21.17 -47.12
C ALA A 544 -0.40 20.65 -46.66
N ALA A 545 -0.39 19.46 -46.08
CA ALA A 545 -1.57 18.88 -45.38
C ALA A 545 -1.90 19.73 -44.14
N PRO A 546 -3.19 19.80 -43.75
CA PRO A 546 -3.55 20.45 -42.49
C PRO A 546 -2.92 19.72 -41.32
N ASP A 547 -2.46 20.48 -40.34
CA ASP A 547 -2.03 19.91 -39.08
C ASP A 547 -3.25 19.36 -38.31
N ILE A 548 -3.05 18.29 -37.54
CA ILE A 548 -4.10 17.69 -36.73
C ILE A 548 -3.85 18.14 -35.29
N ASP A 549 -4.93 18.57 -34.63
CA ASP A 549 -4.92 18.93 -33.23
C ASP A 549 -5.96 18.12 -32.46
N TYR A 550 -5.55 17.56 -31.36
CA TYR A 550 -6.40 16.86 -30.43
C TYR A 550 -6.51 17.66 -29.13
N ALA A 551 -7.74 17.93 -28.69
CA ALA A 551 -7.96 18.68 -27.47
C ALA A 551 -9.06 17.99 -26.60
N LEU A 552 -8.98 18.19 -25.31
CA LEU A 552 -10.03 17.78 -24.41
C LEU A 552 -11.21 18.73 -24.53
N THR A 553 -12.42 18.18 -24.47
CA THR A 553 -13.67 18.94 -24.58
C THR A 553 -14.16 19.49 -23.24
N VAL A 554 -13.65 18.97 -22.15
CA VAL A 554 -14.03 19.31 -20.76
C VAL A 554 -12.77 19.75 -20.03
N ASP A 555 -12.86 20.82 -19.24
CA ASP A 555 -11.86 21.10 -18.22
C ASP A 555 -11.92 19.98 -17.18
N LEU A 556 -11.03 19.02 -17.31
CA LEU A 556 -10.91 17.97 -16.31
C LEU A 556 -10.31 18.59 -15.03
N PRO A 557 -10.80 18.24 -13.83
CA PRO A 557 -10.13 18.61 -12.60
C PRO A 557 -8.66 18.22 -12.65
N GLU A 558 -7.76 19.01 -12.03
CA GLU A 558 -6.32 18.69 -11.98
C GLU A 558 -6.05 17.26 -11.47
N ASP A 559 -6.99 16.72 -10.67
CA ASP A 559 -6.96 15.39 -10.08
C ASP A 559 -7.83 14.36 -10.85
N PHE A 560 -8.40 14.72 -12.01
CA PHE A 560 -9.19 13.74 -12.78
C PHE A 560 -8.31 12.59 -13.23
N ALA A 561 -8.71 11.38 -12.85
CA ALA A 561 -8.01 10.18 -13.24
C ALA A 561 -9.01 9.10 -13.66
N LEU A 562 -8.81 8.54 -14.83
CA LEU A 562 -9.41 7.26 -15.20
C LEU A 562 -8.57 6.15 -14.55
N ASP A 563 -8.60 6.10 -13.20
CA ASP A 563 -7.74 5.25 -12.38
C ASP A 563 -7.96 3.76 -12.65
N GLN A 564 -9.15 3.41 -13.13
CA GLN A 564 -9.52 2.03 -13.44
C GLN A 564 -9.69 1.83 -14.94
N PRO A 565 -9.30 0.67 -15.49
CA PRO A 565 -9.44 0.37 -16.91
C PRO A 565 -10.87 0.51 -17.43
N LEU A 566 -11.87 0.26 -16.60
CA LEU A 566 -13.29 0.36 -16.92
C LEU A 566 -13.93 1.72 -16.54
N SER A 567 -13.15 2.72 -16.14
CA SER A 567 -13.69 4.06 -15.87
C SER A 567 -14.45 4.67 -17.07
N PRO A 568 -14.05 4.51 -18.35
CA PRO A 568 -14.86 4.96 -19.48
C PRO A 568 -16.22 4.27 -19.60
N PHE A 569 -16.26 2.96 -19.30
CA PHE A 569 -17.52 2.24 -19.21
C PHE A 569 -18.38 2.77 -18.06
N LEU A 570 -17.79 3.03 -16.90
CA LEU A 570 -18.51 3.60 -15.76
C LEU A 570 -19.20 4.91 -16.15
N LEU A 571 -18.48 5.84 -16.78
CA LEU A 571 -19.06 7.12 -17.22
C LEU A 571 -20.25 6.92 -18.16
N ALA A 572 -20.16 6.00 -19.12
CA ALA A 572 -21.26 5.66 -20.03
C ALA A 572 -22.44 4.99 -19.29
N ALA A 573 -22.15 4.12 -18.33
CA ALA A 573 -23.16 3.39 -17.57
C ALA A 573 -23.92 4.30 -16.59
N LEU A 574 -23.30 5.36 -16.05
CA LEU A 574 -23.97 6.32 -15.18
C LEU A 574 -25.17 7.03 -15.84
N GLU A 575 -25.20 7.12 -17.17
CA GLU A 575 -26.34 7.67 -17.93
C GLU A 575 -27.59 6.77 -17.89
N LEU A 576 -27.46 5.52 -17.45
CA LEU A 576 -28.58 4.58 -17.32
C LEU A 576 -29.33 4.75 -16.00
N LEU A 577 -28.78 5.49 -15.04
CA LEU A 577 -29.41 5.71 -13.74
C LEU A 577 -30.40 6.87 -13.79
N ASP A 578 -31.54 6.69 -13.10
CA ASP A 578 -32.52 7.76 -12.90
C ASP A 578 -32.14 8.58 -11.66
N PRO A 579 -31.75 9.86 -11.82
CA PRO A 579 -31.37 10.71 -10.68
C PRO A 579 -32.49 10.96 -9.66
N GLU A 580 -33.75 10.76 -10.04
CA GLU A 580 -34.92 10.93 -9.17
C GLU A 580 -35.26 9.65 -8.38
N SER A 581 -34.53 8.56 -8.61
CA SER A 581 -34.77 7.29 -7.91
C SER A 581 -34.29 7.34 -6.47
N GLU A 582 -35.07 6.80 -5.53
CA GLU A 582 -34.67 6.63 -4.13
C GLU A 582 -33.40 5.76 -3.95
N THR A 583 -33.14 4.88 -4.93
CA THR A 583 -31.96 4.00 -4.94
C THR A 583 -30.75 4.60 -5.65
N TYR A 584 -30.89 5.79 -6.28
CA TYR A 584 -29.86 6.39 -7.14
C TYR A 584 -28.43 6.35 -6.58
N THR A 585 -28.25 6.85 -5.37
CA THR A 585 -26.91 6.88 -4.71
C THR A 585 -26.34 5.47 -4.54
N MET A 586 -27.17 4.51 -4.11
CA MET A 586 -26.71 3.14 -3.86
C MET A 586 -26.44 2.38 -5.15
N ASP A 587 -27.21 2.65 -6.19
CA ASP A 587 -27.04 2.06 -7.51
C ASP A 587 -25.77 2.63 -8.19
N LEU A 588 -25.52 3.93 -8.04
CA LEU A 588 -24.28 4.56 -8.49
C LEU A 588 -23.05 3.94 -7.80
N ILE A 589 -23.11 3.75 -6.48
CA ILE A 589 -22.04 3.07 -5.74
C ILE A 589 -21.82 1.65 -6.29
N SER A 590 -22.88 0.89 -6.56
CA SER A 590 -22.78 -0.45 -7.13
C SER A 590 -22.15 -0.47 -8.52
N MET A 591 -22.43 0.55 -9.35
CA MET A 591 -21.77 0.70 -10.66
C MET A 591 -20.27 0.96 -10.50
N VAL A 592 -19.88 1.84 -9.57
CA VAL A 592 -18.47 2.07 -9.26
C VAL A 592 -17.81 0.79 -8.76
N GLU A 593 -18.41 0.11 -7.79
CA GLU A 593 -17.86 -1.15 -7.23
C GLU A 593 -17.67 -2.22 -8.32
N ALA A 594 -18.57 -2.31 -9.30
CA ALA A 594 -18.48 -3.29 -10.39
C ALA A 594 -17.22 -3.12 -11.26
N THR A 595 -16.64 -1.92 -11.31
CA THR A 595 -15.43 -1.60 -12.09
C THR A 595 -14.13 -1.76 -11.29
N LEU A 596 -14.20 -1.89 -9.97
CA LEU A 596 -13.02 -2.02 -9.09
C LEU A 596 -12.47 -3.45 -9.08
N GLU A 597 -11.19 -3.58 -8.69
CA GLU A 597 -10.56 -4.88 -8.47
C GLU A 597 -11.24 -5.65 -7.32
N ASP A 598 -11.35 -6.96 -7.47
CA ASP A 598 -12.00 -7.83 -6.50
C ASP A 598 -11.21 -7.97 -5.20
N PRO A 599 -11.75 -7.57 -4.04
CA PRO A 599 -11.19 -7.88 -2.74
C PRO A 599 -11.52 -9.34 -2.36
N LYS A 600 -10.92 -10.30 -3.06
CA LYS A 600 -11.25 -11.74 -3.05
C LYS A 600 -11.47 -12.34 -1.65
N GLN A 601 -10.75 -11.86 -0.63
CA GLN A 601 -10.88 -12.37 0.73
C GLN A 601 -12.15 -11.85 1.41
N VAL A 602 -12.54 -10.61 1.13
CA VAL A 602 -13.78 -10.00 1.62
C VAL A 602 -14.98 -10.68 0.96
N LEU A 603 -14.94 -10.82 -0.38
CA LEU A 603 -16.02 -11.47 -1.14
C LEU A 603 -16.25 -12.93 -0.70
N ARG A 604 -15.17 -13.69 -0.45
CA ARG A 604 -15.29 -15.05 0.10
C ARG A 604 -15.90 -15.07 1.51
N ALA A 605 -15.67 -14.04 2.30
CA ALA A 605 -16.29 -13.94 3.62
C ALA A 605 -17.77 -13.58 3.52
N GLN A 606 -18.16 -12.69 2.63
CA GLN A 606 -19.56 -12.38 2.31
C GLN A 606 -20.30 -13.64 1.80
N GLU A 607 -19.70 -14.36 0.84
CA GLU A 607 -20.26 -15.61 0.31
C GLU A 607 -20.48 -16.64 1.42
N ARG A 608 -19.52 -16.81 2.35
CA ARG A 608 -19.68 -17.69 3.50
C ARG A 608 -20.83 -17.27 4.39
N ALA A 609 -20.90 -15.97 4.72
CA ALA A 609 -21.97 -15.42 5.55
C ALA A 609 -23.36 -15.57 4.88
N ALA A 610 -23.45 -15.39 3.56
CA ALA A 610 -24.66 -15.61 2.79
C ALA A 610 -25.08 -17.09 2.81
N ARG A 611 -24.14 -18.01 2.62
CA ARG A 611 -24.39 -19.46 2.71
C ARG A 611 -24.82 -19.89 4.09
N ASP A 612 -24.18 -19.39 5.13
CA ASP A 612 -24.55 -19.72 6.52
C ASP A 612 -25.98 -19.24 6.82
N ARG A 613 -26.36 -18.05 6.36
CA ARG A 613 -27.72 -17.49 6.49
C ARG A 613 -28.75 -18.33 5.74
N ALA A 614 -28.51 -18.58 4.45
CA ALA A 614 -29.40 -19.40 3.61
C ALA A 614 -29.55 -20.83 4.16
N MET A 615 -28.50 -21.41 4.72
CA MET A 615 -28.54 -22.73 5.38
C MET A 615 -29.45 -22.70 6.63
N ALA A 616 -29.37 -21.63 7.42
CA ALA A 616 -30.21 -21.44 8.60
C ALA A 616 -31.69 -21.25 8.23
N GLU A 617 -31.97 -20.43 7.23
CA GLU A 617 -33.32 -20.18 6.70
C GLU A 617 -33.95 -21.47 6.15
N MET A 618 -33.25 -22.16 5.25
CA MET A 618 -33.72 -23.44 4.70
C MET A 618 -33.93 -24.51 5.78
N LYS A 619 -33.15 -24.47 6.86
CA LYS A 619 -33.32 -25.35 8.02
C LYS A 619 -34.57 -24.99 8.82
N ALA A 620 -34.87 -23.72 9.00
CA ALA A 620 -36.06 -23.23 9.65
C ALA A 620 -37.33 -23.58 8.84
N ASP A 621 -37.26 -23.50 7.52
CA ASP A 621 -38.33 -23.87 6.58
C ASP A 621 -38.51 -25.40 6.44
N GLY A 622 -37.69 -26.21 7.12
CA GLY A 622 -37.79 -27.66 7.11
C GLY A 622 -37.32 -28.34 5.81
N VAL A 623 -36.51 -27.68 5.00
CA VAL A 623 -35.92 -28.26 3.78
C VAL A 623 -35.01 -29.43 4.13
N GLU A 624 -35.10 -30.54 3.41
CA GLU A 624 -34.27 -31.75 3.61
C GLU A 624 -32.78 -31.43 3.42
N TYR A 625 -31.92 -32.14 4.18
CA TYR A 625 -30.48 -31.83 4.22
C TYR A 625 -29.78 -31.97 2.85
N GLU A 626 -30.14 -32.99 2.06
CA GLU A 626 -29.55 -33.18 0.73
C GLU A 626 -29.95 -32.05 -0.23
N GLU A 627 -31.20 -31.62 -0.19
CA GLU A 627 -31.69 -30.50 -0.99
C GLU A 627 -31.06 -29.16 -0.57
N ARG A 628 -30.79 -28.96 0.73
CA ARG A 628 -30.04 -27.80 1.22
C ARG A 628 -28.62 -27.77 0.66
N LEU A 629 -27.93 -28.91 0.58
CA LEU A 629 -26.58 -29.03 0.01
C LEU A 629 -26.54 -28.73 -1.49
N GLU A 630 -27.61 -29.01 -2.24
CA GLU A 630 -27.70 -28.62 -3.65
C GLU A 630 -27.94 -27.11 -3.79
N ARG A 631 -28.95 -26.57 -3.12
CA ARG A 631 -29.31 -25.16 -3.20
C ARG A 631 -28.22 -24.21 -2.69
N ILE A 632 -27.41 -24.62 -1.71
CA ILE A 632 -26.35 -23.80 -1.16
C ILE A 632 -25.20 -23.55 -2.15
N GLN A 633 -25.07 -24.40 -3.18
CA GLN A 633 -24.00 -24.25 -4.18
C GLN A 633 -24.22 -22.99 -5.05
N ASP A 634 -25.47 -22.60 -5.25
CA ASP A 634 -25.84 -21.44 -6.06
C ASP A 634 -25.84 -20.13 -5.26
N VAL A 635 -25.69 -20.22 -3.92
CA VAL A 635 -25.63 -19.03 -3.06
C VAL A 635 -24.24 -18.41 -3.12
N THR A 636 -24.19 -17.14 -3.51
CA THR A 636 -23.00 -16.32 -3.57
C THR A 636 -23.22 -14.98 -2.84
N TYR A 637 -22.23 -14.11 -2.85
CA TYR A 637 -22.41 -12.73 -2.37
C TYR A 637 -23.36 -11.94 -3.28
N GLU A 638 -23.91 -10.86 -2.73
CA GLU A 638 -24.85 -10.00 -3.44
C GLU A 638 -24.17 -9.24 -4.59
N LYS A 639 -24.82 -9.21 -5.73
CA LYS A 639 -24.36 -8.55 -6.96
C LYS A 639 -25.44 -7.60 -7.47
N PRO A 640 -25.58 -6.44 -6.86
CA PRO A 640 -26.59 -5.47 -7.28
C PRO A 640 -26.40 -5.06 -8.74
N LEU A 641 -27.51 -4.88 -9.43
CA LEU A 641 -27.56 -4.48 -10.85
C LEU A 641 -26.87 -5.45 -11.83
N GLU A 642 -26.59 -6.72 -11.45
CA GLU A 642 -25.84 -7.68 -12.31
C GLU A 642 -26.44 -7.74 -13.72
N ASP A 643 -27.75 -7.98 -13.87
CA ASP A 643 -28.41 -8.10 -15.19
C ASP A 643 -28.30 -6.81 -16.03
N LEU A 644 -28.44 -5.64 -15.39
CA LEU A 644 -28.32 -4.33 -16.06
C LEU A 644 -26.88 -4.07 -16.50
N LEU A 645 -25.94 -4.32 -15.60
CA LEU A 645 -24.52 -4.08 -15.83
C LEU A 645 -23.93 -5.02 -16.88
N ASP A 646 -24.30 -6.29 -16.85
CA ASP A 646 -23.87 -7.28 -17.84
C ASP A 646 -24.42 -6.92 -19.23
N ALA A 647 -25.71 -6.58 -19.34
CA ALA A 647 -26.31 -6.17 -20.60
C ALA A 647 -25.69 -4.86 -21.16
N ALA A 648 -25.42 -3.89 -20.28
CA ALA A 648 -24.77 -2.64 -20.66
C ALA A 648 -23.32 -2.87 -21.10
N PHE A 649 -22.60 -3.73 -20.39
CA PHE A 649 -21.21 -4.06 -20.69
C PHE A 649 -21.08 -4.86 -21.99
N ASP A 650 -21.96 -5.85 -22.21
CA ASP A 650 -22.01 -6.58 -23.47
C ASP A 650 -22.25 -5.65 -24.68
N LYS A 651 -23.14 -4.67 -24.53
CA LYS A 651 -23.38 -3.67 -25.56
C LYS A 651 -22.15 -2.77 -25.74
N TYR A 652 -21.55 -2.31 -24.65
CA TYR A 652 -20.34 -1.50 -24.67
C TYR A 652 -19.18 -2.21 -25.37
N CYS A 653 -18.98 -3.50 -25.10
CA CYS A 653 -17.95 -4.33 -25.73
C CYS A 653 -18.12 -4.50 -27.25
N GLN A 654 -19.36 -4.36 -27.78
CA GLN A 654 -19.61 -4.40 -29.21
C GLN A 654 -19.14 -3.12 -29.91
N GLU A 655 -19.26 -1.98 -29.22
CA GLU A 655 -18.84 -0.66 -29.73
C GLU A 655 -17.36 -0.40 -29.39
N VAL A 656 -16.84 -0.99 -28.32
CA VAL A 656 -15.52 -0.80 -27.74
C VAL A 656 -14.81 -2.15 -27.60
N PRO A 657 -14.20 -2.68 -28.68
CA PRO A 657 -13.68 -4.06 -28.71
C PRO A 657 -12.66 -4.40 -27.62
N TRP A 658 -11.86 -3.43 -27.20
CA TRP A 658 -10.85 -3.64 -26.15
C TRP A 658 -11.44 -3.92 -24.76
N ALA A 659 -12.69 -3.51 -24.52
CA ALA A 659 -13.36 -3.77 -23.24
C ALA A 659 -13.50 -5.28 -22.97
N ASN A 660 -13.50 -6.11 -24.04
CA ASN A 660 -13.47 -7.57 -23.92
C ASN A 660 -12.21 -8.13 -23.22
N ASP A 661 -11.14 -7.36 -23.10
CA ASP A 661 -9.95 -7.77 -22.38
C ASP A 661 -10.12 -7.69 -20.85
N TYR A 662 -11.20 -7.07 -20.40
CA TYR A 662 -11.54 -6.87 -18.99
C TYR A 662 -12.82 -7.60 -18.62
N GLN A 663 -12.98 -7.88 -17.37
CA GLN A 663 -14.19 -8.50 -16.83
C GLN A 663 -14.86 -7.55 -15.86
N LEU A 664 -16.10 -7.24 -16.09
CA LEU A 664 -16.94 -6.55 -15.14
C LEU A 664 -17.24 -7.49 -13.96
N SER A 665 -17.21 -6.99 -12.75
CA SER A 665 -17.42 -7.80 -11.55
C SER A 665 -18.38 -7.12 -10.59
N PRO A 666 -19.71 -7.29 -10.80
CA PRO A 666 -20.74 -6.80 -9.88
C PRO A 666 -20.52 -7.36 -8.47
N LYS A 667 -20.48 -6.47 -7.48
CA LYS A 667 -20.24 -6.78 -6.07
C LYS A 667 -20.77 -5.67 -5.17
N SER A 668 -20.92 -5.96 -3.89
CA SER A 668 -21.45 -5.00 -2.91
C SER A 668 -20.66 -5.06 -1.60
N VAL A 669 -19.47 -4.48 -1.56
CA VAL A 669 -18.67 -4.39 -0.34
C VAL A 669 -18.94 -3.08 0.40
N LEU A 670 -18.75 -1.95 -0.28
CA LEU A 670 -19.09 -0.63 0.25
C LEU A 670 -20.59 -0.48 0.46
N ARG A 671 -21.39 -0.95 -0.49
CA ARG A 671 -22.85 -0.94 -0.39
C ARG A 671 -23.35 -1.74 0.82
N ASP A 672 -22.92 -3.00 1.02
CA ASP A 672 -23.29 -3.83 2.18
C ASP A 672 -22.83 -3.17 3.50
N MET A 673 -21.67 -2.51 3.49
CA MET A 673 -21.19 -1.77 4.65
C MET A 673 -22.10 -0.59 5.01
N LEU A 674 -22.58 0.15 4.00
CA LEU A 674 -23.51 1.28 4.17
C LEU A 674 -24.91 0.81 4.57
N GLU A 675 -25.45 -0.21 3.91
CA GLU A 675 -26.78 -0.76 4.18
C GLU A 675 -26.88 -1.41 5.57
N SER A 676 -25.78 -2.04 6.02
CA SER A 676 -25.69 -2.58 7.38
C SER A 676 -25.27 -1.53 8.42
N ALA A 677 -25.13 -0.26 8.03
CA ALA A 677 -24.62 0.83 8.87
C ALA A 677 -23.34 0.44 9.65
N SER A 678 -22.48 -0.36 9.03
CA SER A 678 -21.27 -0.87 9.66
C SER A 678 -20.13 0.14 9.48
N ASP A 679 -19.44 0.49 10.59
CA ASP A 679 -18.13 1.11 10.51
C ASP A 679 -17.05 0.09 10.07
N PHE A 680 -15.85 0.56 9.82
CA PHE A 680 -14.74 -0.28 9.36
C PHE A 680 -14.50 -1.49 10.28
N LYS A 681 -14.48 -1.27 11.60
CA LYS A 681 -14.22 -2.31 12.61
C LYS A 681 -15.39 -3.29 12.74
N GLY A 682 -16.60 -2.76 12.78
CA GLY A 682 -17.83 -3.57 12.84
C GLY A 682 -17.98 -4.47 11.62
N TYR A 683 -17.61 -3.98 10.43
CA TYR A 683 -17.66 -4.78 9.21
C TYR A 683 -16.62 -5.91 9.20
N ILE A 684 -15.40 -5.63 9.70
CA ILE A 684 -14.37 -6.64 9.91
C ILE A 684 -14.84 -7.74 10.87
N GLN A 685 -15.51 -7.36 11.97
CA GLN A 685 -16.08 -8.30 12.94
C GLN A 685 -17.22 -9.12 12.33
N LYS A 686 -18.18 -8.45 11.67
CA LYS A 686 -19.32 -9.07 10.97
C LYS A 686 -18.87 -10.20 10.04
N LEU A 687 -17.81 -9.98 9.27
CA LEU A 687 -17.30 -10.93 8.30
C LEU A 687 -16.19 -11.86 8.83
N GLY A 688 -15.68 -11.63 10.04
CA GLY A 688 -14.57 -12.41 10.60
C GLY A 688 -13.24 -12.25 9.83
N ILE A 689 -13.01 -11.10 9.17
CA ILE A 689 -11.86 -10.85 8.28
C ILE A 689 -10.72 -10.07 8.95
N ALA A 690 -10.55 -10.17 10.25
CA ALA A 690 -9.53 -9.45 11.01
C ALA A 690 -8.11 -9.57 10.43
N ARG A 691 -7.79 -10.67 9.73
CA ARG A 691 -6.46 -10.88 9.10
C ARG A 691 -6.28 -10.13 7.79
N SER A 692 -7.36 -9.65 7.21
CA SER A 692 -7.42 -9.02 5.88
C SER A 692 -7.93 -7.58 5.95
N GLU A 693 -7.87 -6.96 7.13
CA GLU A 693 -8.34 -5.59 7.34
C GLU A 693 -7.66 -4.58 6.42
N GLY A 694 -6.36 -4.76 6.11
CA GLY A 694 -5.65 -3.92 5.15
C GLY A 694 -6.11 -4.11 3.69
N ILE A 695 -6.73 -5.24 3.35
CA ILE A 695 -7.32 -5.45 2.01
C ILE A 695 -8.64 -4.69 1.90
N LEU A 696 -9.46 -4.74 2.94
CA LEU A 696 -10.69 -3.93 2.99
C LEU A 696 -10.36 -2.44 2.92
N LEU A 697 -9.37 -1.96 3.69
CA LEU A 697 -8.97 -0.56 3.66
C LEU A 697 -8.52 -0.12 2.27
N ARG A 698 -7.70 -0.92 1.59
CA ARG A 698 -7.26 -0.62 0.22
C ARG A 698 -8.44 -0.53 -0.74
N TYR A 699 -9.37 -1.46 -0.66
CA TYR A 699 -10.58 -1.46 -1.47
C TYR A 699 -11.42 -0.20 -1.25
N LEU A 700 -11.62 0.19 0.02
CA LEU A 700 -12.34 1.42 0.36
C LEU A 700 -11.61 2.68 -0.12
N ALA A 701 -10.27 2.68 -0.08
CA ALA A 701 -9.48 3.79 -0.63
C ALA A 701 -9.59 3.88 -2.16
N GLU A 702 -9.69 2.76 -2.88
CA GLU A 702 -9.94 2.73 -4.32
C GLU A 702 -11.37 3.18 -4.64
N ALA A 703 -12.36 2.73 -3.87
CA ALA A 703 -13.74 3.18 -4.01
C ALA A 703 -13.86 4.70 -3.78
N TYR A 704 -13.20 5.22 -2.73
CA TYR A 704 -13.13 6.65 -2.46
C TYR A 704 -12.58 7.43 -3.66
N ARG A 705 -11.43 7.03 -4.20
CA ARG A 705 -10.80 7.69 -5.37
C ARG A 705 -11.71 7.66 -6.60
N SER A 706 -12.32 6.51 -6.91
CA SER A 706 -13.21 6.40 -8.05
C SER A 706 -14.48 7.27 -7.89
N LEU A 707 -15.07 7.31 -6.70
CA LEU A 707 -16.22 8.17 -6.41
C LEU A 707 -15.85 9.66 -6.45
N ASP A 708 -14.65 10.02 -5.97
CA ASP A 708 -14.21 11.41 -5.87
C ASP A 708 -13.58 11.95 -7.15
N ARG A 709 -12.97 11.13 -7.98
CA ARG A 709 -12.24 11.58 -9.17
C ARG A 709 -12.92 11.21 -10.49
N THR A 710 -13.61 10.07 -10.55
CA THR A 710 -14.21 9.60 -11.81
C THR A 710 -15.68 10.00 -11.95
N VAL A 711 -16.43 10.03 -10.84
CA VAL A 711 -17.86 10.42 -10.92
C VAL A 711 -17.98 11.94 -11.11
N PRO A 712 -18.65 12.44 -12.17
CA PRO A 712 -18.84 13.86 -12.41
C PRO A 712 -19.58 14.55 -11.25
N ILE A 713 -19.20 15.81 -10.95
CA ILE A 713 -19.79 16.57 -9.83
C ILE A 713 -21.31 16.75 -9.99
N GLU A 714 -21.80 16.86 -11.23
CA GLU A 714 -23.21 17.03 -11.57
C GLU A 714 -24.05 15.78 -11.25
N LYS A 715 -23.41 14.61 -11.20
CA LYS A 715 -24.04 13.33 -10.87
C LYS A 715 -24.02 13.03 -9.37
N ARG A 716 -23.39 13.88 -8.55
CA ARG A 716 -23.27 13.68 -7.10
C ARG A 716 -24.42 14.40 -6.37
N ASP A 717 -25.38 13.64 -5.89
CA ASP A 717 -26.39 14.13 -4.97
C ASP A 717 -25.80 14.43 -3.58
N GLU A 718 -26.60 14.97 -2.68
CA GLU A 718 -26.16 15.33 -1.32
C GLU A 718 -25.72 14.09 -0.53
N ARG A 719 -26.45 12.99 -0.64
CA ARG A 719 -26.16 11.73 0.04
C ARG A 719 -24.83 11.12 -0.43
N LEU A 720 -24.55 11.17 -1.73
CA LEU A 720 -23.25 10.66 -2.26
C LEU A 720 -22.09 11.53 -1.79
N ARG A 721 -22.24 12.86 -1.74
CA ARG A 721 -21.20 13.76 -1.20
C ARG A 721 -20.90 13.44 0.26
N ASP A 722 -21.91 13.13 1.05
CA ASP A 722 -21.76 12.72 2.44
C ASP A 722 -20.99 11.40 2.54
N ILE A 723 -21.33 10.42 1.71
CA ILE A 723 -20.64 9.12 1.67
C ILE A 723 -19.18 9.29 1.25
N ILE A 724 -18.88 10.12 0.25
CA ILE A 724 -17.50 10.41 -0.18
C ILE A 724 -16.72 11.04 0.98
N SER A 725 -17.29 12.03 1.67
CA SER A 725 -16.65 12.67 2.83
C SER A 725 -16.38 11.68 3.96
N TRP A 726 -17.37 10.85 4.31
CA TRP A 726 -17.22 9.80 5.32
C TRP A 726 -16.14 8.77 4.94
N LEU A 727 -16.15 8.32 3.68
CA LEU A 727 -15.19 7.33 3.19
C LEU A 727 -13.76 7.90 3.20
N GLY A 728 -13.60 9.17 2.80
CA GLY A 728 -12.33 9.89 2.90
C GLY A 728 -11.84 10.00 4.35
N PHE A 729 -12.74 10.28 5.29
CA PHE A 729 -12.42 10.27 6.72
C PHE A 729 -11.95 8.90 7.20
N VAL A 730 -12.68 7.82 6.89
CA VAL A 730 -12.32 6.44 7.27
C VAL A 730 -10.95 6.07 6.73
N VAL A 731 -10.66 6.39 5.46
CA VAL A 731 -9.37 6.08 4.83
C VAL A 731 -8.23 6.85 5.52
N ARG A 732 -8.41 8.15 5.79
CA ARG A 732 -7.38 8.99 6.46
C ARG A 732 -7.17 8.60 7.92
N SER A 733 -8.23 8.38 8.70
CA SER A 733 -8.12 8.04 10.13
C SER A 733 -7.40 6.71 10.39
N VAL A 734 -7.40 5.81 9.42
CA VAL A 734 -6.69 4.53 9.52
C VAL A 734 -5.22 4.66 9.06
N ASP A 735 -4.84 5.71 8.31
CA ASP A 735 -3.50 5.86 7.69
C ASP A 735 -2.86 7.26 7.90
N SER A 736 -3.13 7.94 9.01
CA SER A 736 -2.57 9.27 9.33
C SER A 736 -1.05 9.27 9.65
N SER A 737 -0.44 8.11 9.81
CA SER A 737 0.94 7.95 10.31
C SER A 737 2.03 8.69 9.52
N LEU A 738 1.81 8.98 8.24
CA LEU A 738 2.81 9.66 7.38
C LEU A 738 2.83 11.18 7.57
N VAL A 739 1.70 11.78 7.86
CA VAL A 739 1.60 13.23 8.11
C VAL A 739 2.24 13.56 9.46
N ASP A 740 1.98 12.72 10.47
CA ASP A 740 2.56 12.86 11.82
C ASP A 740 4.10 12.75 11.79
N GLU A 741 4.65 11.83 11.02
CA GLU A 741 6.12 11.71 10.83
C GLU A 741 6.71 12.94 10.12
N TRP A 742 6.00 13.50 9.14
CA TRP A 742 6.44 14.71 8.43
C TRP A 742 6.49 15.94 9.36
N GLU A 743 5.47 16.16 10.16
CA GLU A 743 5.43 17.29 11.10
C GLU A 743 6.54 17.22 12.14
N ASN A 744 6.98 16.01 12.51
CA ASN A 744 8.05 15.76 13.48
C ASN A 744 9.44 15.58 12.84
N ALA A 745 9.54 15.59 11.51
CA ALA A 745 10.84 15.46 10.82
C ALA A 745 11.77 16.64 11.16
N GLY A 746 12.92 16.33 11.72
CA GLY A 746 13.91 17.32 12.20
C GLY A 746 13.88 17.61 13.69
N ASN A 747 13.00 16.96 14.45
CA ASN A 747 13.01 17.05 15.92
C ASN A 747 13.06 15.64 16.54
N PRO A 748 14.27 15.04 16.72
CA PRO A 748 14.41 13.68 17.27
C PRO A 748 13.77 13.50 18.66
N ALA A 749 13.65 14.57 19.45
CA ALA A 749 13.00 14.52 20.75
C ALA A 749 11.46 14.44 20.66
N ALA A 750 10.89 14.78 19.51
CA ALA A 750 9.45 14.66 19.27
C ALA A 750 9.06 13.26 18.80
N LEU A 751 9.98 12.48 18.22
CA LEU A 751 9.77 11.07 17.84
C LEU A 751 9.63 10.15 19.07
N ASP A 752 10.23 10.53 20.21
CA ASP A 752 10.09 9.83 21.50
C ASP A 752 8.94 10.38 22.37
N ALA A 753 8.38 11.53 22.03
CA ALA A 753 7.17 12.04 22.65
C ALA A 753 5.96 11.35 21.99
N ALA A 754 4.92 11.09 22.78
CA ALA A 754 3.63 10.69 22.22
C ALA A 754 3.23 11.71 21.14
N PRO A 755 2.64 11.28 19.98
CA PRO A 755 2.27 12.20 18.93
C PRO A 755 1.46 13.35 19.54
N PRO A 756 1.66 14.59 19.10
CA PRO A 756 0.83 15.69 19.53
C PRO A 756 -0.61 15.30 19.20
N GLN A 757 -1.47 15.31 20.19
CA GLN A 757 -2.90 15.08 20.02
C GLN A 757 -3.44 16.24 19.19
N GLY A 758 -3.44 16.05 17.88
CA GLY A 758 -3.94 17.04 16.93
C GLY A 758 -5.44 16.96 16.82
N ILE A 759 -6.13 17.67 17.70
CA ILE A 759 -7.59 17.93 17.64
C ILE A 759 -7.97 18.60 16.32
N ASP A 760 -7.02 19.27 15.68
CA ASP A 760 -7.25 20.05 14.47
C ASP A 760 -7.66 19.19 13.25
N GLU A 761 -7.34 17.88 13.19
CA GLU A 761 -7.70 17.04 12.04
C GLU A 761 -9.14 16.50 12.06
N VAL A 762 -9.65 16.06 13.22
CA VAL A 762 -11.07 15.66 13.34
C VAL A 762 -11.98 16.87 13.16
N VAL A 763 -11.56 18.01 13.68
CA VAL A 763 -12.28 19.29 13.51
C VAL A 763 -12.13 19.84 12.09
N ALA A 764 -11.05 19.55 11.38
CA ALA A 764 -10.85 19.94 9.98
C ALA A 764 -11.78 19.16 9.02
N ASP A 765 -12.10 17.89 9.31
CA ASP A 765 -13.12 17.12 8.59
C ASP A 765 -14.41 16.93 9.42
N ARG A 766 -14.96 18.04 9.86
CA ARG A 766 -16.18 18.10 10.69
C ARG A 766 -17.34 17.31 10.11
N ARG A 767 -17.53 17.37 8.78
CA ARG A 767 -18.59 16.66 8.09
C ARG A 767 -18.39 15.13 8.15
N GLY A 768 -17.17 14.65 7.93
CA GLY A 768 -16.83 13.23 8.04
C GLY A 768 -17.00 12.69 9.46
N CYS A 769 -16.59 13.44 10.47
CA CYS A 769 -16.76 13.06 11.86
C CYS A 769 -18.24 13.04 12.28
N THR A 770 -19.02 14.04 11.89
CA THR A 770 -20.49 14.08 12.10
C THR A 770 -21.16 12.83 11.54
N LEU A 771 -20.79 12.45 10.32
CA LEU A 771 -21.35 11.27 9.65
C LEU A 771 -20.92 9.95 10.31
N LEU A 772 -19.68 9.88 10.80
CA LEU A 772 -19.19 8.73 11.56
C LEU A 772 -20.06 8.50 12.81
N VAL A 773 -20.27 9.56 13.58
CA VAL A 773 -21.07 9.53 14.82
C VAL A 773 -22.53 9.19 14.53
N ARG A 774 -23.13 9.85 13.53
CA ARG A 774 -24.51 9.60 13.09
C ARG A 774 -24.73 8.16 12.64
N ASN A 775 -23.81 7.61 11.82
CA ASN A 775 -23.90 6.23 11.37
C ASN A 775 -23.74 5.24 12.53
N ALA A 776 -22.85 5.53 13.48
CA ALA A 776 -22.68 4.70 14.67
C ALA A 776 -23.96 4.64 15.51
N LEU A 777 -24.63 5.77 15.73
CA LEU A 777 -25.90 5.81 16.47
C LEU A 777 -27.05 5.19 15.68
N PHE A 778 -27.17 5.50 14.37
CA PHE A 778 -28.24 4.92 13.56
C PHE A 778 -28.13 3.39 13.41
N ARG A 779 -26.93 2.84 13.46
CA ARG A 779 -26.72 1.39 13.57
C ARG A 779 -27.44 0.80 14.78
N ARG A 780 -27.41 1.49 15.94
CA ARG A 780 -28.12 1.06 17.15
C ARG A 780 -29.62 1.11 16.95
N VAL A 781 -30.13 2.17 16.32
CA VAL A 781 -31.55 2.24 15.93
C VAL A 781 -31.95 1.06 15.06
N THR A 782 -31.17 0.72 14.05
CA THR A 782 -31.46 -0.42 13.15
C THR A 782 -31.42 -1.77 13.87
N LEU A 783 -30.49 -1.96 14.82
CA LEU A 783 -30.43 -3.18 15.63
C LEU A 783 -31.57 -3.26 16.63
N ALA A 784 -31.97 -2.13 17.22
CA ALA A 784 -33.12 -2.03 18.10
C ALA A 784 -34.42 -2.36 17.37
N ALA A 785 -34.64 -1.81 16.17
CA ALA A 785 -35.79 -2.11 15.32
C ALA A 785 -35.91 -3.60 14.92
N ARG A 786 -34.78 -4.31 14.93
CA ARG A 786 -34.75 -5.77 14.63
C ARG A 786 -34.70 -6.63 15.89
N GLU A 787 -34.83 -6.04 17.07
CA GLU A 787 -34.73 -6.71 18.37
C GLU A 787 -33.42 -7.50 18.58
N HIS A 788 -32.32 -7.05 17.95
CA HIS A 788 -31.02 -7.68 18.08
C HIS A 788 -30.28 -7.24 19.37
N VAL A 789 -30.90 -7.50 20.51
CA VAL A 789 -30.48 -7.02 21.83
C VAL A 789 -29.10 -7.52 22.24
N ARG A 790 -28.75 -8.73 21.86
CA ARG A 790 -27.43 -9.29 22.10
C ARG A 790 -26.34 -8.50 21.38
N ASP A 791 -26.56 -8.20 20.11
CA ASP A 791 -25.60 -7.46 19.28
C ASP A 791 -25.44 -6.02 19.79
N LEU A 792 -26.53 -5.40 20.24
CA LEU A 792 -26.51 -4.10 20.93
C LEU A 792 -25.68 -4.14 22.22
N GLY A 793 -25.88 -5.18 23.06
CA GLY A 793 -25.09 -5.37 24.26
C GLY A 793 -23.62 -5.55 24.00
N GLU A 794 -23.25 -6.37 23.00
CA GLU A 794 -21.86 -6.59 22.60
C GLU A 794 -21.18 -5.30 22.06
N LEU A 795 -21.94 -4.40 21.42
CA LEU A 795 -21.44 -3.11 20.92
C LEU A 795 -21.23 -2.06 22.01
N ASP A 796 -22.09 -2.04 23.03
CA ASP A 796 -22.21 -0.92 23.96
C ASP A 796 -21.83 -1.30 25.42
N GLU A 797 -21.34 -2.53 25.66
CA GLU A 797 -20.93 -2.99 26.99
C GLU A 797 -19.85 -2.09 27.62
N ASP A 798 -18.89 -1.68 26.80
CA ASP A 798 -17.80 -0.77 27.20
C ASP A 798 -18.32 0.63 27.59
N TRP A 799 -19.51 1.03 27.14
CA TRP A 799 -20.16 2.31 27.44
C TRP A 799 -21.27 2.18 28.49
N GLY A 800 -21.37 1.00 29.10
CA GLY A 800 -22.27 0.73 30.20
C GLY A 800 -23.66 0.27 29.82
N MET A 801 -23.95 0.03 28.51
CA MET A 801 -25.22 -0.52 28.03
C MET A 801 -25.06 -2.00 27.66
N SER A 802 -25.23 -2.86 28.67
CA SER A 802 -25.23 -4.32 28.47
C SER A 802 -26.52 -4.82 27.81
N GLU A 803 -26.52 -6.06 27.31
CA GLU A 803 -27.68 -6.76 26.76
C GLU A 803 -28.95 -6.61 27.67
N ILE A 804 -28.78 -6.78 29.00
CA ILE A 804 -29.89 -6.64 29.93
C ILE A 804 -30.45 -5.20 29.99
N ARG A 805 -29.58 -4.21 29.89
CA ARG A 805 -30.02 -2.80 29.91
C ARG A 805 -30.72 -2.41 28.62
N TRP A 806 -30.20 -2.88 27.48
CA TRP A 806 -30.85 -2.72 26.19
C TRP A 806 -32.23 -3.39 26.16
N GLN A 807 -32.34 -4.62 26.62
CA GLN A 807 -33.64 -5.32 26.71
C GLN A 807 -34.63 -4.50 27.52
N LYS A 808 -34.20 -4.02 28.69
CA LYS A 808 -35.08 -3.22 29.55
C LYS A 808 -35.53 -1.90 28.87
N ALA A 809 -34.65 -1.26 28.13
CA ALA A 809 -34.96 -0.02 27.42
C ALA A 809 -35.95 -0.25 26.28
N LEU A 810 -35.78 -1.35 25.51
CA LEU A 810 -36.70 -1.73 24.43
C LEU A 810 -38.05 -2.25 24.98
N ASP A 811 -38.05 -2.99 26.09
CA ASP A 811 -39.32 -3.38 26.74
C ASP A 811 -40.13 -2.15 27.14
N ALA A 812 -39.46 -1.11 27.68
CA ALA A 812 -40.13 0.14 28.04
C ALA A 812 -40.63 0.90 26.79
N TYR A 813 -39.89 0.90 25.69
CA TYR A 813 -40.31 1.49 24.43
C TYR A 813 -41.59 0.79 23.91
N HIS A 814 -41.60 -0.55 23.86
CA HIS A 814 -42.70 -1.36 23.35
C HIS A 814 -43.94 -1.39 24.28
N GLU A 815 -43.86 -0.81 25.48
CA GLU A 815 -45.05 -0.51 26.27
C GLU A 815 -45.88 0.63 25.70
N GLN A 816 -45.28 1.50 24.88
CA GLN A 816 -45.92 2.70 24.34
C GLN A 816 -46.00 2.75 22.80
N HIS A 817 -45.03 2.15 22.11
CA HIS A 817 -44.89 2.12 20.65
C HIS A 817 -44.80 0.69 20.11
N GLU A 818 -45.33 0.46 18.90
CA GLU A 818 -45.34 -0.88 18.26
C GLU A 818 -44.07 -1.11 17.43
N GLU A 819 -43.62 -0.10 16.67
CA GLU A 819 -42.49 -0.22 15.72
C GLU A 819 -41.46 0.90 15.87
N ILE A 820 -40.19 0.56 15.61
CA ILE A 820 -39.11 1.55 15.42
C ILE A 820 -38.89 1.68 13.90
N LEU A 821 -39.12 2.87 13.36
CA LEU A 821 -38.96 3.14 11.94
C LEU A 821 -37.48 3.32 11.58
N THR A 822 -37.08 2.81 10.40
CA THR A 822 -35.67 2.89 9.91
C THR A 822 -35.57 3.41 8.47
N ASP A 823 -36.61 4.07 7.98
CA ASP A 823 -36.71 4.65 6.64
C ASP A 823 -35.90 5.92 6.44
N GLY A 824 -36.13 6.64 5.34
CA GLY A 824 -35.42 7.88 5.01
C GLY A 824 -35.68 8.99 6.01
N ASP A 825 -36.91 9.08 6.55
CA ASP A 825 -37.30 10.11 7.51
C ASP A 825 -36.68 9.85 8.88
N ALA A 826 -36.59 8.61 9.33
CA ALA A 826 -35.85 8.19 10.52
C ALA A 826 -34.33 8.51 10.45
N ARG A 827 -33.81 8.60 9.23
CA ARG A 827 -32.43 9.02 8.95
C ARG A 827 -32.26 10.53 8.74
N SER A 828 -33.32 11.30 8.79
CA SER A 828 -33.25 12.74 8.54
C SER A 828 -32.42 13.48 9.58
N ALA A 829 -32.02 14.71 9.24
CA ALA A 829 -31.29 15.58 10.17
C ALA A 829 -32.16 16.01 11.37
N ALA A 830 -33.48 15.84 11.29
CA ALA A 830 -34.39 16.14 12.39
C ALA A 830 -34.29 15.12 13.54
N MET A 831 -33.85 13.89 13.25
CA MET A 831 -33.71 12.81 14.23
C MET A 831 -32.32 12.74 14.88
N PHE A 832 -31.40 13.64 14.51
CA PHE A 832 -30.04 13.64 15.03
C PHE A 832 -29.57 15.07 15.31
N SER A 833 -29.08 15.32 16.52
CA SER A 833 -28.53 16.62 16.90
C SER A 833 -27.16 16.48 17.56
N ILE A 834 -26.32 17.50 17.35
CA ILE A 834 -24.99 17.63 17.97
C ILE A 834 -24.94 18.99 18.66
N ASP A 835 -24.52 19.02 19.93
CA ASP A 835 -24.10 20.21 20.63
C ASP A 835 -22.57 20.21 20.78
N GLU A 836 -21.95 21.22 20.22
CA GLU A 836 -20.49 21.38 20.13
C GLU A 836 -19.97 22.39 21.16
N SER A 837 -20.78 22.76 22.12
CA SER A 837 -20.43 23.80 23.12
C SER A 837 -19.14 23.50 23.89
N ASP A 838 -18.84 22.22 24.12
CA ASP A 838 -17.67 21.74 24.85
C ASP A 838 -16.52 21.21 23.97
N GLU A 839 -16.62 21.40 22.65
CA GLU A 839 -15.59 20.96 21.69
C GLU A 839 -14.19 21.50 22.04
N LYS A 840 -14.07 22.80 22.28
CA LYS A 840 -12.78 23.47 22.56
C LYS A 840 -12.31 23.34 24.01
N THR A 841 -13.21 23.05 24.93
CA THR A 841 -12.94 23.04 26.38
C THR A 841 -12.68 21.65 26.91
N ALA A 842 -13.43 20.67 26.45
CA ALA A 842 -13.40 19.29 26.92
C ALA A 842 -13.15 18.26 25.80
N HIS A 843 -13.06 18.70 24.54
CA HIS A 843 -12.96 17.84 23.34
C HIS A 843 -14.08 16.81 23.24
N VAL A 844 -15.30 17.28 23.46
CA VAL A 844 -16.50 16.46 23.51
C VAL A 844 -17.61 17.10 22.66
N TRP A 845 -18.33 16.26 21.91
CA TRP A 845 -19.63 16.59 21.34
C TRP A 845 -20.74 15.90 22.11
N HIS A 846 -21.77 16.64 22.51
CA HIS A 846 -22.98 16.03 23.06
C HIS A 846 -23.93 15.67 21.92
N VAL A 847 -24.34 14.43 21.86
CA VAL A 847 -25.13 13.92 20.73
C VAL A 847 -26.42 13.31 21.20
N HIS A 848 -27.45 13.50 20.38
CA HIS A 848 -28.75 12.93 20.60
C HIS A 848 -29.31 12.35 19.30
N GLN A 849 -29.66 11.05 19.33
CA GLN A 849 -30.34 10.33 18.25
C GLN A 849 -31.73 9.93 18.71
N ILE A 850 -32.74 10.44 18.04
CA ILE A 850 -34.15 10.14 18.29
C ILE A 850 -34.56 8.89 17.51
N PHE A 851 -35.39 8.04 18.09
CA PHE A 851 -36.06 6.95 17.38
C PHE A 851 -37.33 7.49 16.73
N ALA A 852 -37.49 7.19 15.47
CA ALA A 852 -38.76 7.48 14.78
C ALA A 852 -39.75 6.36 15.08
N ASP A 853 -40.94 6.69 15.50
CA ASP A 853 -42.04 5.79 15.82
C ASP A 853 -43.19 5.97 14.85
N GLU A 854 -44.17 5.07 14.89
CA GLU A 854 -45.33 5.06 14.00
C GLU A 854 -46.32 6.18 14.28
N ASP A 855 -46.33 6.74 15.48
CA ASP A 855 -47.27 7.80 15.93
C ASP A 855 -46.68 9.21 15.73
N GLY A 856 -45.33 9.33 15.55
CA GLY A 856 -44.63 10.59 15.35
C GLY A 856 -44.38 11.35 16.64
N ASP A 857 -44.40 10.68 17.80
CA ASP A 857 -44.19 11.28 19.12
C ASP A 857 -42.73 11.63 19.36
N HIS A 858 -41.80 10.84 18.80
CA HIS A 858 -40.35 11.07 18.79
C HIS A 858 -39.78 11.31 20.20
N ASP A 859 -40.26 10.57 21.19
CA ASP A 859 -40.01 10.77 22.62
C ASP A 859 -38.98 9.80 23.21
N PHE A 860 -38.40 8.90 22.39
CA PHE A 860 -37.39 7.93 22.81
C PHE A 860 -36.10 8.10 22.03
N GLY A 861 -34.95 7.81 22.60
CA GLY A 861 -33.67 8.01 21.93
C GLY A 861 -32.43 7.56 22.66
N ILE A 862 -31.30 7.87 22.06
CA ILE A 862 -29.96 7.65 22.57
C ILE A 862 -29.31 9.02 22.84
N MET A 863 -28.75 9.21 24.03
CA MET A 863 -27.92 10.37 24.38
C MET A 863 -26.53 9.91 24.78
N GLY A 864 -25.51 10.69 24.42
CA GLY A 864 -24.13 10.40 24.82
C GLY A 864 -23.16 11.52 24.48
N ASP A 865 -21.98 11.42 25.03
CA ASP A 865 -20.87 12.34 24.80
C ASP A 865 -19.85 11.65 23.92
N VAL A 866 -19.56 12.19 22.73
CA VAL A 866 -18.51 11.71 21.85
C VAL A 866 -17.17 12.23 22.35
N ASP A 867 -16.27 11.32 22.72
CA ASP A 867 -14.88 11.64 23.04
C ASP A 867 -14.10 11.83 21.74
N LEU A 868 -13.82 13.09 21.34
CA LEU A 868 -13.19 13.40 20.07
C LEU A 868 -11.76 12.87 19.98
N ASP A 869 -11.00 12.89 21.08
CA ASP A 869 -9.63 12.38 21.11
C ASP A 869 -9.61 10.86 20.91
N ALA A 870 -10.44 10.14 21.65
CA ALA A 870 -10.55 8.69 21.54
C ALA A 870 -11.15 8.25 20.17
N THR A 871 -12.06 9.05 19.62
CA THR A 871 -12.67 8.84 18.29
C THR A 871 -11.62 9.00 17.19
N GLN A 872 -10.76 10.00 17.28
CA GLN A 872 -9.65 10.22 16.36
C GLN A 872 -8.65 9.07 16.42
N ASP A 873 -8.22 8.68 17.62
CA ASP A 873 -7.27 7.57 17.82
C ASP A 873 -7.82 6.22 17.34
N GLY A 874 -9.12 6.01 17.46
CA GLY A 874 -9.80 4.75 17.17
C GLY A 874 -10.31 4.61 15.73
N GLY A 875 -10.56 5.74 15.04
CA GLY A 875 -11.27 5.77 13.75
C GLY A 875 -12.73 5.29 13.85
N GLU A 876 -13.30 5.30 15.04
CA GLU A 876 -14.68 4.93 15.36
C GLU A 876 -15.26 5.90 16.42
N ALA A 877 -16.57 6.10 16.41
CA ALA A 877 -17.21 6.95 17.42
C ALA A 877 -17.12 6.30 18.79
N ILE A 878 -16.43 6.96 19.72
CA ILE A 878 -16.28 6.52 21.12
C ILE A 878 -17.15 7.40 22.00
N PHE A 879 -18.03 6.76 22.79
CA PHE A 879 -18.99 7.46 23.61
C PHE A 879 -18.66 7.35 25.11
N LYS A 880 -18.96 8.41 25.82
CA LYS A 880 -19.04 8.50 27.27
C LYS A 880 -20.46 8.89 27.66
N ASN A 881 -20.83 8.70 28.93
CA ASN A 881 -22.16 9.06 29.45
C ASN A 881 -23.31 8.58 28.54
N TYR A 882 -23.14 7.39 27.93
CA TYR A 882 -24.07 6.82 26.96
C TYR A 882 -25.32 6.26 27.62
N ARG A 883 -26.48 6.70 27.18
CA ARG A 883 -27.79 6.36 27.79
C ARG A 883 -28.85 6.17 26.71
N VAL A 884 -29.80 5.29 26.97
CA VAL A 884 -30.94 4.97 26.06
C VAL A 884 -32.23 4.97 26.91
N GLY A 885 -33.28 5.64 26.44
CA GLY A 885 -34.55 5.72 27.12
C GLY A 885 -35.45 6.82 26.59
N PHE A 886 -36.55 7.10 27.32
CA PHE A 886 -37.39 8.25 27.00
C PHE A 886 -36.64 9.56 27.26
N ILE A 887 -36.83 10.51 26.33
CA ILE A 887 -36.06 11.76 26.30
C ILE A 887 -36.29 12.58 27.58
N GLU A 888 -37.51 12.61 28.11
CA GLU A 888 -37.81 13.27 29.37
C GLU A 888 -36.96 12.74 30.53
N ASP A 889 -36.83 11.40 30.63
CA ASP A 889 -36.05 10.76 31.70
C ASP A 889 -34.53 11.02 31.49
N LEU A 890 -34.07 11.06 30.22
CA LEU A 890 -32.65 11.27 29.88
C LEU A 890 -32.20 12.71 30.15
N LEU A 891 -33.11 13.67 30.15
CA LEU A 891 -32.84 15.08 30.41
C LEU A 891 -32.94 15.44 31.93
N GLU A 892 -33.61 14.61 32.74
CA GLU A 892 -33.75 14.85 34.20
C GLU A 892 -32.54 14.32 35.01
N ASP A 893 -31.77 13.40 34.50
CA ASP A 893 -30.56 12.81 35.10
C ASP A 893 -29.27 13.51 34.62
#